data_85a651198da37a86d12aa248eec1273b
#
_entry.id   85a651198da37a86d12aa248eec1273b
#
_cell.length_a   1.000
_cell.length_b   1.000
_cell.length_c   1.000
_cell.angle_alpha   90.00
_cell.angle_beta   90.00
_cell.angle_gamma   90.00
#
_symmetry.space_group_name_H-M   'P 1'
#
loop_
_entity.id
_entity.type
_entity.pdbx_description
1 polymer ?
#
loop_
_entity_poly.entity_id
_entity_poly.type
_entity_poly.pdbx_seq_one_letter_code
_entity_poly.pdbx_strand_id
1 'polypeptide(L)'
;MIRHGELLRKLSMLRSLTILTIICLIGPPVLRAAVYQPDYSSSYALVVGIDKYNHWPNLEYAAKDAAEIAAVLKQKDFRVFVLTNQKATKHNIMRQLEAIRTSVDANSRMVFYFAGHGQTEDLPGGRERGYIVPADADAYDWEGTMLPMDQLNRTIKNFKAKHILLAFDSCYSGLGLTRSIKRHPKQDSMYINKMMQTRSIQILTAGSRSEQAIEAQGHGLFTDHLLAALYGAADINFDGHITATEIYATVRPSITKESLSRQTPQFGYIEGNGDIIFYNTPANKDRTTISIDTGVAGIDVWAGNLKIGHRLKVGRHRLPAFAGPTTIIVKKGGRTLYREQVSLQANQAFPIRIGSTAPVTRQRQPLAILTITDQNVEDYSNSIAYDLDNDGREEIITASGKILYAFKADGSTLWKRKFKFPITVNLIDDWNSQPAIGLTGADYNKVHLLLLNRNGGELWHHVRKIKHYHQGRPDGSGRIAGLADIDLDGRKEIIAVTTADHALKPRGIIVYDQRATELWRYLMGPKPQNIVIWENIGGRPDIIIGTYSSADGNQEIHNETNDMQTYVISVDGYGKTNWAKRMGGYFSGVRVLLVNSNKNDGPNLYAHKFASSKFREDDGGIYKISKSGKILQRFDTKNSILSLAVSSSASNREDFFYAADNKMNLYKLDGRLNLIQKRSLKASSPAQEFRIVGVHDYNGDGQNDILLYSFERLMSDKNPLIAGGIKTKVFYSNLKFQIYSQDLSKLVKSISLSEGWEKQYGFAVTDLNRPEVPHYPFMALSDKITVYNY
;
A
#
# COMPACT_ATOMS: atom_id res chain seq x y z
N MET A 1 -52.15 39.41 46.72
CA MET A 1 -52.06 38.93 45.31
C MET A 1 -50.66 38.87 44.71
N ILE A 2 -49.61 39.22 45.43
CA ILE A 2 -48.20 39.22 44.83
C ILE A 2 -47.45 37.88 45.05
N ARG A 3 -47.85 37.02 45.98
CA ARG A 3 -47.14 35.76 46.24
C ARG A 3 -47.49 34.58 45.32
N HIS A 4 -48.59 34.65 44.56
CA HIS A 4 -48.99 33.55 43.66
C HIS A 4 -48.30 33.62 42.26
N GLY A 5 -47.84 34.81 41.81
CA GLY A 5 -47.19 34.96 40.54
C GLY A 5 -45.75 34.48 40.51
N GLU A 6 -45.00 34.57 41.60
CA GLU A 6 -43.61 34.08 41.68
C GLU A 6 -43.52 32.56 41.77
N LEU A 7 -44.49 31.89 42.37
CA LEU A 7 -44.50 30.43 42.43
C LEU A 7 -44.78 29.79 41.07
N LEU A 8 -45.68 30.41 40.29
CA LEU A 8 -45.98 29.95 38.92
C LEU A 8 -44.82 30.21 37.96
N ARG A 9 -44.04 31.28 38.11
CA ARG A 9 -42.80 31.51 37.32
C ARG A 9 -41.70 30.55 37.69
N LYS A 10 -41.51 30.19 38.97
CA LYS A 10 -40.51 29.19 39.37
C LYS A 10 -40.89 27.79 38.92
N LEU A 11 -42.15 27.40 38.88
CA LEU A 11 -42.62 26.11 38.35
C LEU A 11 -42.50 26.04 36.83
N SER A 12 -42.66 27.12 36.06
CA SER A 12 -42.48 27.16 34.63
C SER A 12 -40.99 27.09 34.27
N MET A 13 -40.10 27.75 35.03
CA MET A 13 -38.64 27.66 34.83
C MET A 13 -38.12 26.24 35.19
N LEU A 14 -38.62 25.58 36.25
CA LEU A 14 -38.24 24.19 36.54
C LEU A 14 -38.69 23.21 35.43
N ARG A 15 -39.92 23.39 34.91
CA ARG A 15 -40.40 22.55 33.79
C ARG A 15 -39.57 22.78 32.50
N SER A 16 -39.17 24.00 32.19
CA SER A 16 -38.31 24.31 31.03
C SER A 16 -36.90 23.76 31.22
N LEU A 17 -36.35 23.79 32.44
CA LEU A 17 -35.02 23.23 32.73
C LEU A 17 -35.03 21.70 32.66
N THR A 18 -36.11 21.05 33.14
CA THR A 18 -36.24 19.57 33.08
C THR A 18 -36.41 19.08 31.63
N ILE A 19 -37.13 19.81 30.80
CA ILE A 19 -37.28 19.48 29.38
C ILE A 19 -35.96 19.71 28.64
N LEU A 20 -35.19 20.75 28.96
CA LEU A 20 -33.88 21.00 28.36
C LEU A 20 -32.83 19.95 28.77
N THR A 21 -32.91 19.46 30.03
CA THR A 21 -32.00 18.40 30.52
C THR A 21 -32.33 17.03 29.93
N ILE A 22 -33.59 16.75 29.64
CA ILE A 22 -34.01 15.51 28.96
C ILE A 22 -33.62 15.54 27.48
N ILE A 23 -33.65 16.71 26.80
CA ILE A 23 -33.23 16.87 25.41
C ILE A 23 -31.69 16.80 25.29
N CYS A 24 -30.95 17.19 26.33
CA CYS A 24 -29.47 17.02 26.35
C CYS A 24 -29.02 15.60 26.68
N LEU A 25 -29.88 14.75 27.29
CA LEU A 25 -29.61 13.35 27.56
C LEU A 25 -29.96 12.41 26.40
N ILE A 26 -30.81 12.87 25.48
CA ILE A 26 -31.06 12.20 24.22
C ILE A 26 -30.12 12.87 23.20
N GLY A 27 -28.87 12.42 23.15
CA GLY A 27 -27.94 12.84 22.09
C GLY A 27 -28.64 12.75 20.73
N PRO A 28 -28.26 13.58 19.74
CA PRO A 28 -28.90 13.50 18.44
C PRO A 28 -28.84 12.04 17.97
N PRO A 29 -29.94 11.51 17.43
CA PRO A 29 -29.91 10.18 16.86
C PRO A 29 -28.75 10.19 15.89
N VAL A 30 -27.74 9.38 16.16
CA VAL A 30 -26.69 9.12 15.19
C VAL A 30 -27.46 8.57 13.99
N LEU A 31 -27.69 9.40 12.98
CA LEU A 31 -28.18 8.94 11.69
C LEU A 31 -27.09 7.95 11.22
N ARG A 32 -27.25 6.68 11.59
CA ARG A 32 -26.56 5.61 10.91
C ARG A 32 -26.96 5.77 9.46
N ALA A 33 -26.03 6.20 8.63
CA ALA A 33 -26.22 6.09 7.20
C ALA A 33 -26.62 4.64 6.96
N ALA A 34 -27.85 4.41 6.55
CA ALA A 34 -28.33 3.10 6.19
C ALA A 34 -27.37 2.63 5.08
N VAL A 35 -26.67 1.53 5.33
CA VAL A 35 -25.85 0.90 4.31
C VAL A 35 -26.82 0.55 3.18
N TYR A 36 -26.72 1.28 2.09
CA TYR A 36 -27.55 1.03 0.92
C TYR A 36 -27.29 -0.40 0.46
N GLN A 37 -28.33 -1.23 0.48
CA GLN A 37 -28.29 -2.53 -0.15
C GLN A 37 -28.94 -2.39 -1.53
N PRO A 38 -28.19 -2.65 -2.57
CA PRO A 38 -28.75 -2.77 -3.91
C PRO A 38 -29.80 -3.89 -3.89
N ASP A 39 -31.04 -3.57 -4.16
CA ASP A 39 -32.11 -4.54 -4.12
C ASP A 39 -32.34 -5.14 -5.51
N TYR A 40 -31.74 -6.31 -5.74
CA TYR A 40 -32.08 -7.11 -6.90
C TYR A 40 -33.31 -7.95 -6.61
N SER A 41 -34.28 -7.92 -7.50
CA SER A 41 -35.50 -8.74 -7.40
C SER A 41 -35.19 -10.24 -7.46
N SER A 42 -34.16 -10.60 -8.22
CA SER A 42 -33.67 -11.99 -8.34
C SER A 42 -32.23 -12.06 -8.83
N SER A 43 -31.57 -13.15 -8.51
CA SER A 43 -30.17 -13.41 -8.88
C SER A 43 -30.04 -14.81 -9.47
N TYR A 44 -29.58 -14.90 -10.70
CA TYR A 44 -29.43 -16.17 -11.41
C TYR A 44 -27.99 -16.38 -11.82
N ALA A 45 -27.55 -17.65 -11.83
CA ALA A 45 -26.28 -18.02 -12.43
C ALA A 45 -26.41 -19.30 -13.25
N LEU A 46 -25.80 -19.30 -14.44
CA LEU A 46 -25.48 -20.50 -15.18
C LEU A 46 -23.97 -20.73 -15.12
N VAL A 47 -23.58 -21.85 -14.56
CA VAL A 47 -22.20 -22.23 -14.35
C VAL A 47 -21.89 -23.49 -15.15
N VAL A 48 -20.93 -23.39 -16.07
CA VAL A 48 -20.57 -24.47 -16.99
C VAL A 48 -19.13 -24.84 -16.79
N GLY A 49 -18.82 -26.13 -16.64
CA GLY A 49 -17.45 -26.63 -16.53
C GLY A 49 -17.27 -27.97 -17.24
N ILE A 50 -16.31 -28.06 -18.15
CA ILE A 50 -16.13 -29.22 -18.99
C ILE A 50 -14.70 -29.74 -18.91
N ASP A 51 -14.53 -30.88 -18.28
CA ASP A 51 -13.26 -31.64 -18.27
C ASP A 51 -13.26 -32.71 -19.38
N LYS A 52 -14.45 -33.30 -19.67
CA LYS A 52 -14.61 -34.47 -20.54
C LYS A 52 -15.33 -34.09 -21.81
N TYR A 53 -14.63 -34.19 -22.89
CA TYR A 53 -15.09 -33.91 -24.24
C TYR A 53 -15.22 -35.20 -25.06
N ASN A 54 -16.13 -35.22 -26.02
CA ASN A 54 -16.30 -36.34 -26.95
C ASN A 54 -15.20 -36.38 -28.01
N HIS A 55 -14.83 -35.18 -28.53
CA HIS A 55 -13.94 -35.08 -29.70
C HIS A 55 -12.80 -34.06 -29.49
N TRP A 56 -12.62 -33.56 -28.24
CA TRP A 56 -11.58 -32.61 -27.86
C TRP A 56 -10.70 -33.16 -26.73
N PRO A 57 -9.48 -32.66 -26.57
CA PRO A 57 -8.66 -33.05 -25.46
C PRO A 57 -9.36 -32.79 -24.10
N ASN A 58 -9.21 -33.73 -23.17
CA ASN A 58 -9.75 -33.53 -21.82
C ASN A 58 -8.94 -32.50 -21.04
N LEU A 59 -9.63 -31.79 -20.14
CA LEU A 59 -9.05 -30.93 -19.10
C LEU A 59 -9.13 -31.63 -17.75
N GLU A 60 -8.53 -31.02 -16.72
CA GLU A 60 -8.43 -31.69 -15.41
C GLU A 60 -9.37 -31.07 -14.37
N TYR A 61 -9.60 -29.73 -14.41
CA TYR A 61 -10.19 -29.03 -13.28
C TYR A 61 -11.44 -28.20 -13.58
N ALA A 62 -11.83 -28.04 -14.81
CA ALA A 62 -12.92 -27.14 -15.21
C ALA A 62 -14.28 -27.46 -14.57
N ALA A 63 -14.64 -28.75 -14.43
CA ALA A 63 -15.87 -29.16 -13.76
C ALA A 63 -15.81 -28.95 -12.24
N LYS A 64 -14.65 -29.12 -11.64
CA LYS A 64 -14.41 -28.81 -10.22
C LYS A 64 -14.50 -27.31 -9.98
N ASP A 65 -13.91 -26.50 -10.83
CA ASP A 65 -13.95 -25.06 -10.79
C ASP A 65 -15.38 -24.53 -10.90
N ALA A 66 -16.15 -25.08 -11.82
CA ALA A 66 -17.57 -24.78 -11.93
C ALA A 66 -18.35 -25.11 -10.65
N ALA A 67 -18.04 -26.24 -10.00
CA ALA A 67 -18.70 -26.61 -8.74
C ALA A 67 -18.38 -25.63 -7.61
N GLU A 68 -17.13 -25.15 -7.49
CA GLU A 68 -16.74 -24.19 -6.47
C GLU A 68 -17.28 -22.77 -6.75
N ILE A 69 -17.30 -22.32 -8.01
CA ILE A 69 -17.98 -21.07 -8.40
C ILE A 69 -19.49 -21.17 -8.09
N ALA A 70 -20.11 -22.29 -8.38
CA ALA A 70 -21.51 -22.50 -8.03
C ALA A 70 -21.76 -22.43 -6.51
N ALA A 71 -20.84 -22.96 -5.70
CA ALA A 71 -20.93 -22.90 -4.24
C ALA A 71 -20.83 -21.47 -3.71
N VAL A 72 -19.88 -20.66 -4.18
CA VAL A 72 -19.74 -19.27 -3.73
C VAL A 72 -20.91 -18.40 -4.21
N LEU A 73 -21.43 -18.61 -5.44
CA LEU A 73 -22.60 -17.86 -5.93
C LEU A 73 -23.87 -18.21 -5.15
N LYS A 74 -24.06 -19.47 -4.73
CA LYS A 74 -25.15 -19.84 -3.81
C LYS A 74 -25.05 -19.11 -2.47
N GLN A 75 -23.86 -18.92 -1.91
CA GLN A 75 -23.67 -18.15 -0.69
C GLN A 75 -23.98 -16.64 -0.86
N LYS A 76 -24.03 -16.18 -2.10
CA LYS A 76 -24.37 -14.79 -2.47
C LYS A 76 -25.78 -14.63 -3.01
N ASP A 77 -26.66 -15.56 -2.60
CA ASP A 77 -28.10 -15.58 -2.91
C ASP A 77 -28.44 -15.72 -4.41
N PHE A 78 -27.55 -16.38 -5.18
CA PHE A 78 -27.87 -16.74 -6.55
C PHE A 78 -28.60 -18.09 -6.63
N ARG A 79 -29.62 -18.14 -7.48
CA ARG A 79 -30.18 -19.39 -7.97
C ARG A 79 -29.27 -19.93 -9.06
N VAL A 80 -28.51 -20.98 -8.73
CA VAL A 80 -27.42 -21.49 -9.59
C VAL A 80 -27.84 -22.74 -10.31
N PHE A 81 -27.66 -22.74 -11.64
CA PHE A 81 -27.77 -23.89 -12.52
C PHE A 81 -26.38 -24.33 -12.94
N VAL A 82 -26.10 -25.62 -12.83
CA VAL A 82 -24.76 -26.17 -13.11
C VAL A 82 -24.86 -27.20 -14.23
N LEU A 83 -24.03 -27.01 -15.24
CA LEU A 83 -23.87 -27.98 -16.34
C LEU A 83 -22.41 -28.40 -16.38
N THR A 84 -22.14 -29.68 -16.17
CA THR A 84 -20.77 -30.22 -16.21
C THR A 84 -20.66 -31.36 -17.19
N ASN A 85 -19.50 -31.44 -17.83
CA ASN A 85 -19.13 -32.55 -18.70
C ASN A 85 -20.26 -32.89 -19.73
N GLN A 86 -20.70 -34.12 -19.82
CA GLN A 86 -21.70 -34.60 -20.79
C GLN A 86 -23.04 -33.86 -20.71
N LYS A 87 -23.33 -33.14 -19.63
CA LYS A 87 -24.52 -32.29 -19.53
C LYS A 87 -24.33 -30.91 -20.17
N ALA A 88 -23.10 -30.52 -20.40
CA ALA A 88 -22.74 -29.20 -20.95
C ALA A 88 -22.70 -29.21 -22.48
N THR A 89 -23.76 -29.71 -23.15
CA THR A 89 -23.95 -29.66 -24.58
C THR A 89 -24.40 -28.28 -25.05
N LYS A 90 -24.12 -27.93 -26.32
CA LYS A 90 -24.64 -26.69 -26.94
C LYS A 90 -26.13 -26.51 -26.69
N HIS A 91 -26.91 -27.56 -26.92
CA HIS A 91 -28.35 -27.56 -26.69
C HIS A 91 -28.72 -27.24 -25.24
N ASN A 92 -28.10 -27.91 -24.26
CA ASN A 92 -28.44 -27.73 -22.86
C ASN A 92 -28.01 -26.35 -22.34
N ILE A 93 -26.88 -25.83 -22.79
CA ILE A 93 -26.40 -24.47 -22.43
C ILE A 93 -27.44 -23.45 -22.95
N MET A 94 -27.83 -23.52 -24.23
CA MET A 94 -28.77 -22.60 -24.80
C MET A 94 -30.18 -22.71 -24.20
N ARG A 95 -30.65 -23.94 -23.94
CA ARG A 95 -31.93 -24.19 -23.27
C ARG A 95 -31.95 -23.59 -21.84
N GLN A 96 -30.86 -23.74 -21.08
CA GLN A 96 -30.79 -23.19 -19.74
C GLN A 96 -30.71 -21.65 -19.75
N LEU A 97 -29.99 -21.07 -20.72
CA LEU A 97 -29.97 -19.61 -20.91
C LEU A 97 -31.39 -19.09 -21.23
N GLU A 98 -32.13 -19.78 -22.09
CA GLU A 98 -33.50 -19.39 -22.40
C GLU A 98 -34.46 -19.50 -21.21
N ALA A 99 -34.34 -20.54 -20.41
CA ALA A 99 -35.09 -20.69 -19.16
C ALA A 99 -34.81 -19.55 -18.16
N ILE A 100 -33.54 -19.11 -18.03
CA ILE A 100 -33.19 -17.99 -17.19
C ILE A 100 -33.70 -16.68 -17.79
N ARG A 101 -33.58 -16.50 -19.11
CA ARG A 101 -34.06 -15.30 -19.84
C ARG A 101 -35.53 -15.01 -19.57
N THR A 102 -36.36 -16.05 -19.54
CA THR A 102 -37.80 -15.91 -19.26
C THR A 102 -38.11 -15.67 -17.79
N SER A 103 -37.18 -15.91 -16.88
CA SER A 103 -37.33 -15.78 -15.42
C SER A 103 -36.82 -14.45 -14.86
N VAL A 104 -35.99 -13.71 -15.60
CA VAL A 104 -35.38 -12.44 -15.15
C VAL A 104 -36.23 -11.24 -15.53
N ASP A 105 -36.27 -10.25 -14.66
CA ASP A 105 -36.87 -8.94 -14.86
C ASP A 105 -35.83 -7.81 -14.95
N ALA A 106 -36.30 -6.58 -15.08
CA ALA A 106 -35.45 -5.41 -15.24
C ALA A 106 -34.66 -5.05 -13.98
N ASN A 107 -34.93 -5.70 -12.86
CA ASN A 107 -34.16 -5.49 -11.61
C ASN A 107 -33.38 -6.75 -11.18
N SER A 108 -33.31 -7.75 -12.05
CA SER A 108 -32.54 -8.98 -11.80
C SER A 108 -31.04 -8.81 -12.11
N ARG A 109 -30.21 -9.69 -11.57
CA ARG A 109 -28.81 -9.87 -11.98
C ARG A 109 -28.54 -11.29 -12.44
N MET A 110 -27.57 -11.46 -13.33
CA MET A 110 -27.19 -12.77 -13.86
C MET A 110 -25.66 -12.91 -13.96
N VAL A 111 -25.16 -14.10 -13.66
CA VAL A 111 -23.79 -14.53 -13.95
C VAL A 111 -23.81 -15.71 -14.90
N PHE A 112 -23.02 -15.62 -15.96
CA PHE A 112 -22.65 -16.77 -16.79
C PHE A 112 -21.16 -17.04 -16.56
N TYR A 113 -20.85 -18.23 -16.06
CA TYR A 113 -19.47 -18.68 -15.89
C TYR A 113 -19.23 -19.89 -16.78
N PHE A 114 -18.10 -19.90 -17.47
CA PHE A 114 -17.66 -20.99 -18.30
C PHE A 114 -16.19 -21.32 -18.04
N ALA A 115 -15.89 -22.59 -17.74
CA ALA A 115 -14.55 -23.16 -17.72
C ALA A 115 -14.47 -24.31 -18.70
N GLY A 116 -13.52 -24.26 -19.62
CA GLY A 116 -13.39 -25.24 -20.68
C GLY A 116 -12.63 -24.73 -21.90
N HIS A 117 -12.64 -25.49 -22.99
CA HIS A 117 -12.02 -25.06 -24.24
C HIS A 117 -12.72 -23.89 -24.88
N GLY A 118 -11.96 -22.94 -25.37
CA GLY A 118 -12.36 -21.90 -26.29
C GLY A 118 -11.58 -22.01 -27.60
N GLN A 119 -12.18 -21.65 -28.70
CA GLN A 119 -11.58 -21.72 -30.03
C GLN A 119 -11.80 -20.42 -30.78
N THR A 120 -10.88 -20.08 -31.67
CA THR A 120 -10.97 -18.92 -32.54
C THR A 120 -10.81 -19.34 -33.98
N GLU A 121 -11.68 -18.83 -34.83
CA GLU A 121 -11.65 -18.97 -36.26
C GLU A 121 -11.19 -17.66 -36.92
N ASP A 122 -10.19 -17.75 -37.76
CA ASP A 122 -9.78 -16.63 -38.60
C ASP A 122 -10.68 -16.52 -39.81
N LEU A 123 -11.40 -15.43 -39.95
CA LEU A 123 -12.31 -15.14 -41.07
C LEU A 123 -11.64 -14.22 -42.09
N PRO A 124 -12.11 -14.23 -43.36
CA PRO A 124 -11.61 -13.34 -44.37
C PRO A 124 -11.68 -11.86 -43.99
N GLY A 125 -10.64 -11.11 -44.39
CA GLY A 125 -10.50 -9.69 -44.05
C GLY A 125 -9.95 -9.41 -42.65
N GLY A 126 -9.26 -10.38 -42.03
CA GLY A 126 -8.62 -10.22 -40.73
C GLY A 126 -9.61 -10.17 -39.54
N ARG A 127 -10.82 -10.63 -39.78
CA ARG A 127 -11.84 -10.78 -38.72
C ARG A 127 -11.65 -12.11 -38.02
N GLU A 128 -12.13 -12.20 -36.79
CA GLU A 128 -12.06 -13.40 -35.98
C GLU A 128 -13.45 -13.71 -35.40
N ARG A 129 -13.69 -14.99 -35.21
CA ARG A 129 -14.88 -15.48 -34.53
C ARG A 129 -14.51 -16.44 -33.44
N GLY A 130 -14.89 -16.09 -32.20
CA GLY A 130 -14.65 -16.95 -31.05
C GLY A 130 -15.80 -17.92 -30.81
N TYR A 131 -15.47 -19.07 -30.23
CA TYR A 131 -16.40 -20.13 -29.90
C TYR A 131 -16.15 -20.66 -28.48
N ILE A 132 -17.22 -20.95 -27.78
CA ILE A 132 -17.22 -21.87 -26.65
C ILE A 132 -17.27 -23.28 -27.21
N VAL A 133 -16.48 -24.20 -26.68
CA VAL A 133 -16.47 -25.60 -27.07
C VAL A 133 -17.34 -26.41 -26.10
N PRO A 134 -18.58 -26.80 -26.40
CA PRO A 134 -19.39 -27.68 -25.58
C PRO A 134 -18.85 -29.12 -25.54
N ALA A 135 -19.34 -29.93 -24.62
CA ALA A 135 -18.87 -31.31 -24.45
C ALA A 135 -19.09 -32.22 -25.68
N ASP A 136 -20.10 -31.91 -26.45
CA ASP A 136 -20.51 -32.60 -27.67
C ASP A 136 -19.98 -31.94 -28.96
N ALA A 137 -19.08 -30.97 -28.86
CA ALA A 137 -18.51 -30.29 -30.00
C ALA A 137 -17.68 -31.22 -30.90
N ASP A 138 -17.93 -31.14 -32.22
CA ASP A 138 -17.14 -31.81 -33.24
C ASP A 138 -16.04 -30.86 -33.77
N ALA A 139 -14.82 -31.33 -33.83
CA ALA A 139 -13.66 -30.57 -34.30
C ALA A 139 -13.72 -30.27 -35.81
N TYR A 140 -14.57 -31.00 -36.55
CA TYR A 140 -14.82 -30.84 -38.01
C TYR A 140 -16.07 -30.07 -38.36
N ASP A 141 -16.99 -29.84 -37.38
CA ASP A 141 -18.24 -29.05 -37.56
C ASP A 141 -18.36 -28.00 -36.45
N TRP A 142 -17.61 -26.92 -36.57
CA TRP A 142 -17.58 -25.84 -35.57
C TRP A 142 -18.89 -25.05 -35.55
N GLU A 143 -19.44 -24.72 -36.74
CA GLU A 143 -20.66 -23.90 -36.83
C GLU A 143 -21.89 -24.63 -36.29
N GLY A 144 -21.99 -25.93 -36.59
CA GLY A 144 -23.08 -26.76 -36.10
C GLY A 144 -23.02 -27.09 -34.62
N THR A 145 -21.83 -27.43 -34.11
CA THR A 145 -21.68 -28.04 -32.80
C THR A 145 -21.10 -27.13 -31.71
N MET A 146 -20.26 -26.14 -32.07
CA MET A 146 -19.77 -25.16 -31.12
C MET A 146 -20.74 -24.00 -30.91
N LEU A 147 -20.59 -23.29 -29.77
CA LEU A 147 -21.40 -22.10 -29.50
C LEU A 147 -20.62 -20.83 -29.86
N PRO A 148 -20.98 -20.17 -31.00
CA PRO A 148 -20.32 -18.92 -31.37
C PRO A 148 -20.60 -17.81 -30.35
N MET A 149 -19.59 -17.01 -30.06
CA MET A 149 -19.73 -15.91 -29.09
C MET A 149 -20.68 -14.81 -29.55
N ASP A 150 -20.80 -14.57 -30.84
CA ASP A 150 -21.76 -13.63 -31.37
C ASP A 150 -23.20 -14.13 -31.17
N GLN A 151 -23.45 -15.45 -31.22
CA GLN A 151 -24.71 -16.06 -30.84
C GLN A 151 -25.00 -15.90 -29.35
N LEU A 152 -24.03 -16.21 -28.50
CA LEU A 152 -24.15 -16.01 -27.05
C LEU A 152 -24.44 -14.54 -26.72
N ASN A 153 -23.68 -13.61 -27.32
CA ASN A 153 -23.88 -12.17 -27.12
C ASN A 153 -25.27 -11.70 -27.57
N ARG A 154 -25.76 -12.16 -28.69
CA ARG A 154 -27.15 -11.86 -29.13
C ARG A 154 -28.16 -12.38 -28.12
N THR A 155 -27.98 -13.61 -27.64
CA THR A 155 -28.86 -14.21 -26.63
C THR A 155 -28.86 -13.41 -25.34
N ILE A 156 -27.69 -13.06 -24.82
CA ILE A 156 -27.51 -12.31 -23.56
C ILE A 156 -28.07 -10.88 -23.67
N LYS A 157 -27.93 -10.20 -24.80
CA LYS A 157 -28.50 -8.86 -25.00
C LYS A 157 -30.04 -8.85 -24.92
N ASN A 158 -30.67 -9.97 -25.16
CA ASN A 158 -32.14 -10.12 -25.09
C ASN A 158 -32.64 -10.38 -23.64
N PHE A 159 -31.74 -10.48 -22.66
CA PHE A 159 -32.16 -10.58 -21.26
C PHE A 159 -32.64 -9.22 -20.73
N LYS A 160 -33.69 -9.26 -19.92
CA LYS A 160 -34.19 -8.07 -19.22
C LYS A 160 -33.33 -7.69 -18.03
N ALA A 161 -32.49 -8.61 -17.55
CA ALA A 161 -31.66 -8.39 -16.35
C ALA A 161 -30.88 -7.07 -16.40
N LYS A 162 -30.84 -6.37 -15.26
CA LYS A 162 -30.16 -5.10 -15.12
C LYS A 162 -28.64 -5.26 -15.26
N HIS A 163 -28.07 -6.23 -14.55
CA HIS A 163 -26.66 -6.51 -14.60
C HIS A 163 -26.37 -7.95 -14.99
N ILE A 164 -25.48 -8.13 -15.95
CA ILE A 164 -25.03 -9.43 -16.40
C ILE A 164 -23.51 -9.45 -16.42
N LEU A 165 -22.91 -10.47 -15.80
CA LEU A 165 -21.48 -10.74 -15.88
C LEU A 165 -21.26 -12.05 -16.63
N LEU A 166 -20.45 -11.99 -17.68
CA LEU A 166 -19.93 -13.15 -18.38
C LEU A 166 -18.49 -13.37 -17.91
N ALA A 167 -18.18 -14.51 -17.32
CA ALA A 167 -16.84 -14.86 -16.84
C ALA A 167 -16.35 -16.13 -17.54
N PHE A 168 -15.17 -16.05 -18.17
CA PHE A 168 -14.62 -17.13 -18.96
C PHE A 168 -13.24 -17.56 -18.47
N ASP A 169 -13.12 -18.77 -17.96
CA ASP A 169 -11.86 -19.45 -17.74
C ASP A 169 -11.55 -20.36 -18.95
N SER A 170 -11.16 -19.73 -20.02
CA SER A 170 -10.86 -20.39 -21.30
C SER A 170 -9.91 -19.53 -22.13
N CYS A 171 -9.18 -20.16 -23.05
CA CYS A 171 -8.41 -19.48 -24.08
C CYS A 171 -9.35 -18.69 -24.98
N TYR A 172 -9.27 -17.36 -24.96
CA TYR A 172 -10.27 -16.58 -25.67
C TYR A 172 -9.65 -15.42 -26.45
N SER A 173 -9.89 -15.40 -27.77
CA SER A 173 -9.62 -14.27 -28.64
C SER A 173 -10.91 -13.83 -29.31
N GLY A 174 -11.16 -12.54 -29.42
CA GLY A 174 -12.17 -12.03 -30.34
C GLY A 174 -13.45 -11.45 -29.76
N LEU A 175 -13.46 -10.89 -28.52
CA LEU A 175 -14.51 -9.94 -28.15
C LEU A 175 -14.07 -8.52 -28.50
N GLY A 176 -14.80 -7.89 -29.41
CA GLY A 176 -14.76 -6.44 -29.57
C GLY A 176 -15.25 -5.77 -28.28
N LEU A 177 -14.37 -5.61 -27.31
CA LEU A 177 -14.66 -4.87 -26.10
C LEU A 177 -14.87 -3.41 -26.47
N THR A 178 -16.06 -2.89 -26.25
CA THR A 178 -16.40 -1.51 -26.62
C THR A 178 -15.75 -0.46 -25.73
N ARG A 179 -15.31 -0.83 -24.52
CA ARG A 179 -14.58 0.06 -23.60
C ARG A 179 -13.75 -0.75 -22.61
N SER A 180 -12.46 -0.42 -22.50
CA SER A 180 -11.63 -0.85 -21.37
C SER A 180 -11.71 0.20 -20.25
N ILE A 181 -11.78 -0.26 -19.01
CA ILE A 181 -11.73 0.64 -17.84
C ILE A 181 -10.29 1.10 -17.67
N LYS A 182 -10.04 2.42 -17.81
CA LYS A 182 -8.72 3.02 -17.63
C LYS A 182 -8.44 3.46 -16.18
N ARG A 183 -9.43 3.42 -15.27
CA ARG A 183 -9.31 3.91 -13.89
C ARG A 183 -10.23 3.16 -12.94
N HIS A 184 -9.79 2.96 -11.70
CA HIS A 184 -10.61 2.53 -10.58
C HIS A 184 -11.24 3.78 -9.94
N PRO A 185 -12.55 3.99 -10.00
CA PRO A 185 -13.20 5.02 -9.22
C PRO A 185 -13.11 4.64 -7.72
N LYS A 186 -12.89 5.62 -6.85
CA LYS A 186 -13.20 5.45 -5.43
C LYS A 186 -14.69 5.12 -5.33
N GLN A 187 -15.00 3.93 -4.85
CA GLN A 187 -16.37 3.48 -4.71
C GLN A 187 -16.88 3.95 -3.36
N ASP A 188 -17.88 4.80 -3.37
CA ASP A 188 -18.66 5.20 -2.22
C ASP A 188 -20.13 4.80 -2.42
N SER A 189 -20.99 5.04 -1.44
CA SER A 189 -22.41 4.76 -1.54
C SER A 189 -23.08 5.45 -2.73
N MET A 190 -22.59 6.61 -3.15
CA MET A 190 -23.09 7.32 -4.35
C MET A 190 -22.69 6.61 -5.63
N TYR A 191 -21.49 6.04 -5.70
CA TYR A 191 -21.06 5.24 -6.84
C TYR A 191 -21.90 3.97 -6.97
N ILE A 192 -22.08 3.21 -5.89
CA ILE A 192 -22.93 2.01 -5.86
C ILE A 192 -24.34 2.33 -6.32
N ASN A 193 -24.95 3.41 -5.80
CA ASN A 193 -26.28 3.86 -6.23
C ASN A 193 -26.34 4.17 -7.72
N LYS A 194 -25.34 4.86 -8.27
CA LYS A 194 -25.25 5.19 -9.68
C LYS A 194 -25.11 3.94 -10.55
N MET A 195 -24.25 3.00 -10.13
CA MET A 195 -24.04 1.74 -10.86
C MET A 195 -25.29 0.89 -10.87
N MET A 196 -26.04 0.87 -9.77
CA MET A 196 -27.30 0.17 -9.64
C MET A 196 -28.42 0.71 -10.53
N GLN A 197 -28.40 1.96 -10.92
CA GLN A 197 -29.42 2.56 -11.79
C GLN A 197 -29.17 2.26 -13.28
N THR A 198 -27.99 1.83 -13.65
CA THR A 198 -27.60 1.69 -15.06
C THR A 198 -27.43 0.24 -15.44
N ARG A 199 -28.15 -0.20 -16.48
CA ARG A 199 -27.97 -1.53 -17.05
C ARG A 199 -26.55 -1.75 -17.58
N SER A 200 -26.01 -2.96 -17.40
CA SER A 200 -24.75 -3.36 -17.99
C SER A 200 -24.67 -4.84 -18.32
N ILE A 201 -23.95 -5.15 -19.39
CA ILE A 201 -23.45 -6.48 -19.71
C ILE A 201 -21.94 -6.38 -19.70
N GLN A 202 -21.33 -7.04 -18.73
CA GLN A 202 -19.89 -7.02 -18.47
C GLN A 202 -19.29 -8.38 -18.83
N ILE A 203 -18.01 -8.37 -19.19
CA ILE A 203 -17.28 -9.57 -19.50
C ILE A 203 -15.92 -9.55 -18.86
N LEU A 204 -15.52 -10.69 -18.29
CA LEU A 204 -14.23 -10.94 -17.67
C LEU A 204 -13.66 -12.23 -18.25
N THR A 205 -12.44 -12.21 -18.76
CA THR A 205 -11.79 -13.37 -19.38
C THR A 205 -10.49 -13.69 -18.69
N ALA A 206 -10.11 -14.96 -18.69
CA ALA A 206 -8.89 -15.46 -18.04
C ALA A 206 -7.61 -14.91 -18.67
N GLY A 207 -7.61 -14.66 -19.97
CA GLY A 207 -6.44 -14.19 -20.71
C GLY A 207 -6.80 -13.26 -21.86
N SER A 208 -5.77 -12.70 -22.49
CA SER A 208 -5.84 -11.95 -23.72
C SER A 208 -5.74 -12.90 -24.94
N ARG A 209 -5.77 -12.29 -26.12
CA ARG A 209 -5.57 -13.02 -27.39
C ARG A 209 -4.29 -13.86 -27.35
N SER A 210 -4.37 -15.13 -27.80
CA SER A 210 -3.28 -16.08 -27.84
C SER A 210 -2.66 -16.52 -26.50
N GLU A 211 -3.20 -16.08 -25.36
CA GLU A 211 -2.81 -16.57 -24.05
C GLU A 211 -3.65 -17.79 -23.66
N GLN A 212 -2.99 -18.87 -23.24
CA GLN A 212 -3.66 -20.07 -22.75
C GLN A 212 -4.05 -19.94 -21.27
N ALA A 213 -5.22 -20.41 -20.91
CA ALA A 213 -5.59 -20.57 -19.51
C ALA A 213 -4.65 -21.59 -18.85
N ILE A 214 -4.11 -21.19 -17.69
CA ILE A 214 -3.13 -22.00 -16.95
C ILE A 214 -3.85 -22.74 -15.84
N GLU A 215 -3.64 -24.04 -15.77
CA GLU A 215 -4.06 -24.86 -14.64
C GLU A 215 -2.89 -24.99 -13.65
N ALA A 216 -3.13 -24.69 -12.39
CA ALA A 216 -2.14 -24.76 -11.34
C ALA A 216 -2.74 -25.23 -10.02
N GLN A 217 -2.05 -26.13 -9.32
CA GLN A 217 -2.42 -26.57 -7.97
C GLN A 217 -3.86 -27.10 -7.82
N GLY A 218 -4.43 -27.70 -8.87
CA GLY A 218 -5.74 -28.33 -8.83
C GLY A 218 -6.91 -27.41 -9.18
N HIS A 219 -6.67 -26.26 -9.82
CA HIS A 219 -7.64 -25.33 -10.35
C HIS A 219 -7.11 -24.62 -11.60
N GLY A 220 -8.01 -24.02 -12.40
CA GLY A 220 -7.64 -22.95 -13.31
C GLY A 220 -7.15 -21.74 -12.53
N LEU A 221 -6.00 -21.17 -12.91
CA LEU A 221 -5.39 -20.03 -12.21
C LEU A 221 -6.37 -18.84 -12.12
N PHE A 222 -7.12 -18.59 -13.19
CA PHE A 222 -8.16 -17.55 -13.19
C PHE A 222 -9.26 -17.84 -12.18
N THR A 223 -9.75 -19.07 -12.14
CA THR A 223 -10.83 -19.46 -11.24
C THR A 223 -10.39 -19.42 -9.77
N ASP A 224 -9.16 -19.83 -9.46
CA ASP A 224 -8.63 -19.72 -8.09
C ASP A 224 -8.67 -18.27 -7.57
N HIS A 225 -8.22 -17.33 -8.39
CA HIS A 225 -8.24 -15.90 -8.05
C HIS A 225 -9.67 -15.31 -8.06
N LEU A 226 -10.52 -15.75 -8.97
CA LEU A 226 -11.94 -15.32 -9.01
C LEU A 226 -12.69 -15.79 -7.75
N LEU A 227 -12.44 -17.00 -7.30
CA LEU A 227 -12.99 -17.53 -6.04
C LEU A 227 -12.51 -16.70 -4.84
N ALA A 228 -11.21 -16.42 -4.75
CA ALA A 228 -10.68 -15.56 -3.70
C ALA A 228 -11.33 -14.17 -3.71
N ALA A 229 -11.49 -13.57 -4.89
CA ALA A 229 -12.16 -12.27 -5.06
C ALA A 229 -13.62 -12.31 -4.58
N LEU A 230 -14.37 -13.33 -4.99
CA LEU A 230 -15.77 -13.52 -4.59
C LEU A 230 -15.91 -13.86 -3.10
N TYR A 231 -14.94 -14.52 -2.46
CA TYR A 231 -14.94 -14.75 -1.02
C TYR A 231 -14.57 -13.52 -0.20
N GLY A 232 -14.23 -12.39 -0.83
CA GLY A 232 -14.06 -11.13 -0.15
C GLY A 232 -12.76 -10.40 -0.42
N ALA A 233 -11.77 -11.04 -1.07
CA ALA A 233 -10.50 -10.38 -1.39
C ALA A 233 -10.65 -9.17 -2.33
N ALA A 234 -11.76 -9.09 -3.08
CA ALA A 234 -12.06 -7.98 -3.95
C ALA A 234 -12.81 -6.83 -3.27
N ASP A 235 -13.29 -6.97 -2.05
CA ASP A 235 -13.87 -5.87 -1.26
C ASP A 235 -12.72 -5.02 -0.68
N ILE A 236 -12.01 -4.31 -1.56
CA ILE A 236 -10.78 -3.58 -1.22
C ILE A 236 -11.04 -2.30 -0.43
N ASN A 237 -12.24 -1.75 -0.52
CA ASN A 237 -12.69 -0.55 0.20
C ASN A 237 -13.46 -0.87 1.49
N PHE A 238 -13.70 -2.17 1.77
CA PHE A 238 -14.44 -2.67 2.93
C PHE A 238 -15.85 -2.10 3.06
N ASP A 239 -16.52 -1.80 1.93
CA ASP A 239 -17.90 -1.31 1.94
C ASP A 239 -18.95 -2.44 1.98
N GLY A 240 -18.50 -3.71 1.88
CA GLY A 240 -19.30 -4.93 1.90
C GLY A 240 -19.98 -5.24 0.58
N HIS A 241 -19.58 -4.57 -0.46
CA HIS A 241 -19.98 -4.86 -1.81
C HIS A 241 -18.74 -5.29 -2.61
N ILE A 242 -18.95 -6.19 -3.53
CA ILE A 242 -17.92 -6.59 -4.49
C ILE A 242 -18.50 -6.32 -5.86
N THR A 243 -17.88 -5.44 -6.61
CA THR A 243 -18.27 -5.15 -8.01
C THR A 243 -17.41 -5.95 -8.97
N ALA A 244 -17.88 -6.14 -10.21
CA ALA A 244 -17.05 -6.78 -11.23
C ALA A 244 -15.76 -5.97 -11.53
N THR A 245 -15.84 -4.65 -11.39
CA THR A 245 -14.66 -3.77 -11.50
C THR A 245 -13.63 -4.08 -10.41
N GLU A 246 -14.04 -4.29 -9.16
CA GLU A 246 -13.14 -4.67 -8.06
C GLU A 246 -12.59 -6.09 -8.23
N ILE A 247 -13.43 -7.03 -8.70
CA ILE A 247 -12.97 -8.37 -9.07
C ILE A 247 -11.80 -8.26 -10.06
N TYR A 248 -12.01 -7.52 -11.15
CA TYR A 248 -10.97 -7.34 -12.15
C TYR A 248 -9.71 -6.65 -11.60
N ALA A 249 -9.88 -5.61 -10.79
CA ALA A 249 -8.78 -4.89 -10.14
C ALA A 249 -7.91 -5.79 -9.26
N THR A 250 -8.53 -6.78 -8.63
CA THR A 250 -7.86 -7.73 -7.74
C THR A 250 -7.25 -8.90 -8.51
N VAL A 251 -8.01 -9.45 -9.46
CA VAL A 251 -7.67 -10.68 -10.19
C VAL A 251 -6.55 -10.44 -11.21
N ARG A 252 -6.64 -9.37 -12.00
CA ARG A 252 -5.67 -9.12 -13.07
C ARG A 252 -4.23 -9.01 -12.59
N PRO A 253 -3.85 -8.13 -11.65
CA PRO A 253 -2.46 -8.02 -11.22
C PRO A 253 -1.95 -9.31 -10.59
N SER A 254 -2.79 -10.01 -9.85
CA SER A 254 -2.43 -11.26 -9.19
C SER A 254 -2.12 -12.37 -10.18
N ILE A 255 -2.97 -12.57 -11.19
CA ILE A 255 -2.77 -13.60 -12.21
C ILE A 255 -1.61 -13.24 -13.13
N THR A 256 -1.51 -11.99 -13.60
CA THR A 256 -0.40 -11.55 -14.46
C THR A 256 0.94 -11.79 -13.79
N LYS A 257 1.04 -11.51 -12.48
CA LYS A 257 2.23 -11.77 -11.69
C LYS A 257 2.50 -13.27 -11.54
N GLU A 258 1.52 -14.07 -11.14
CA GLU A 258 1.68 -15.50 -10.87
C GLU A 258 1.96 -16.32 -12.12
N SER A 259 1.36 -15.94 -13.24
CA SER A 259 1.59 -16.57 -14.55
C SER A 259 2.88 -16.10 -15.22
N LEU A 260 3.65 -15.18 -14.62
CA LEU A 260 4.79 -14.52 -15.26
C LEU A 260 4.40 -13.87 -16.60
N SER A 261 3.27 -13.17 -16.60
CA SER A 261 2.67 -12.51 -17.78
C SER A 261 2.25 -13.44 -18.92
N ARG A 262 2.13 -14.74 -18.66
CA ARG A 262 1.61 -15.71 -19.66
C ARG A 262 0.08 -15.72 -19.70
N GLN A 263 -0.58 -15.14 -18.71
CA GLN A 263 -2.03 -15.03 -18.63
C GLN A 263 -2.40 -13.67 -18.05
N THR A 264 -3.11 -12.87 -18.85
CA THR A 264 -3.47 -11.48 -18.53
C THR A 264 -4.98 -11.30 -18.63
N PRO A 265 -5.73 -11.38 -17.55
CA PRO A 265 -7.18 -11.19 -17.55
C PRO A 265 -7.60 -9.90 -18.23
N GLN A 266 -8.71 -9.98 -18.99
CA GLN A 266 -9.31 -8.83 -19.64
C GLN A 266 -10.71 -8.57 -19.08
N PHE A 267 -11.11 -7.30 -19.08
CA PHE A 267 -12.42 -6.87 -18.62
C PHE A 267 -12.98 -5.77 -19.52
N GLY A 268 -14.27 -5.81 -19.77
CA GLY A 268 -14.92 -4.79 -20.56
C GLY A 268 -16.43 -4.86 -20.50
N TYR A 269 -17.05 -3.99 -21.29
CA TYR A 269 -18.50 -3.90 -21.44
C TYR A 269 -18.91 -4.29 -22.84
N ILE A 270 -19.91 -5.16 -22.92
CA ILE A 270 -20.64 -5.48 -24.16
C ILE A 270 -21.74 -4.44 -24.36
N GLU A 271 -22.34 -3.99 -23.23
CA GLU A 271 -23.43 -3.00 -23.24
C GLU A 271 -23.50 -2.25 -21.91
N GLY A 272 -23.84 -0.97 -21.96
CA GLY A 272 -24.06 -0.13 -20.81
C GLY A 272 -22.78 0.26 -20.05
N ASN A 273 -22.94 0.74 -18.82
CA ASN A 273 -21.85 1.20 -17.95
C ASN A 273 -22.16 1.06 -16.46
N GLY A 274 -23.17 0.28 -16.10
CA GLY A 274 -23.44 -0.15 -14.73
C GLY A 274 -22.40 -1.17 -14.24
N ASP A 275 -22.50 -1.61 -13.00
CA ASP A 275 -21.62 -2.64 -12.46
C ASP A 275 -22.43 -3.66 -11.67
N ILE A 276 -22.21 -4.96 -11.93
CA ILE A 276 -22.84 -6.00 -11.13
C ILE A 276 -22.25 -6.00 -9.74
N ILE A 277 -23.11 -6.15 -8.73
CA ILE A 277 -22.71 -6.07 -7.34
C ILE A 277 -23.01 -7.41 -6.68
N PHE A 278 -22.01 -7.94 -5.98
CA PHE A 278 -22.12 -9.10 -5.11
C PHE A 278 -22.09 -8.64 -3.67
N TYR A 279 -22.99 -9.15 -2.85
CA TYR A 279 -22.98 -8.83 -1.43
C TYR A 279 -21.96 -9.67 -0.69
N ASN A 280 -21.19 -9.00 0.13
CA ASN A 280 -20.27 -9.68 1.03
C ASN A 280 -20.85 -9.75 2.45
N THR A 281 -22.06 -9.16 2.68
CA THR A 281 -22.66 -8.98 3.99
C THR A 281 -24.16 -9.22 4.00
N PRO A 282 -24.74 -9.93 5.00
CA PRO A 282 -26.19 -9.83 5.33
C PRO A 282 -26.55 -8.45 5.89
N ALA A 283 -27.74 -7.94 5.53
CA ALA A 283 -28.19 -6.57 5.75
C ALA A 283 -28.17 -6.05 7.21
N ASN A 284 -28.15 -6.91 8.20
CA ASN A 284 -28.48 -6.56 9.60
C ASN A 284 -27.39 -6.88 10.63
N LYS A 285 -26.13 -7.11 10.21
CA LYS A 285 -25.04 -7.40 11.15
C LYS A 285 -23.94 -6.35 11.09
N ASP A 286 -23.51 -5.90 12.26
CA ASP A 286 -22.33 -5.04 12.37
C ASP A 286 -21.08 -5.76 11.81
N ARG A 287 -20.23 -5.02 11.15
CA ARG A 287 -19.03 -5.56 10.48
C ARG A 287 -17.86 -5.65 11.44
N THR A 288 -17.01 -6.59 11.15
CA THR A 288 -15.71 -6.77 11.80
C THR A 288 -14.73 -7.38 10.79
N THR A 289 -13.49 -7.52 11.19
CA THR A 289 -12.41 -8.11 10.37
C THR A 289 -11.77 -9.25 11.13
N ILE A 290 -11.48 -10.36 10.45
CA ILE A 290 -10.56 -11.37 10.97
C ILE A 290 -9.21 -11.13 10.32
N SER A 291 -8.21 -10.82 11.14
CA SER A 291 -6.83 -10.68 10.71
C SER A 291 -6.13 -12.02 10.92
N ILE A 292 -5.88 -12.74 9.84
CA ILE A 292 -5.20 -14.04 9.92
C ILE A 292 -3.76 -13.91 9.43
N ASP A 293 -2.83 -14.36 10.27
CA ASP A 293 -1.42 -14.48 9.94
C ASP A 293 -1.10 -15.96 9.79
N THR A 294 -0.76 -16.38 8.58
CA THR A 294 -0.54 -17.80 8.30
C THR A 294 0.85 -18.10 7.75
N GLY A 295 1.55 -19.01 8.41
CA GLY A 295 2.78 -19.63 7.89
C GLY A 295 2.52 -20.79 6.92
N VAL A 296 1.25 -21.07 6.58
CA VAL A 296 0.86 -22.22 5.77
C VAL A 296 0.02 -21.74 4.60
N ALA A 297 0.47 -22.02 3.37
CA ALA A 297 -0.30 -21.70 2.16
C ALA A 297 -1.44 -22.71 1.92
N GLY A 298 -2.46 -22.26 1.15
CA GLY A 298 -3.58 -23.10 0.72
C GLY A 298 -4.60 -23.35 1.83
N ILE A 299 -4.76 -22.42 2.78
CA ILE A 299 -5.76 -22.53 3.84
C ILE A 299 -7.07 -21.85 3.44
N ASP A 300 -8.15 -22.46 3.85
CA ASP A 300 -9.50 -21.92 3.75
C ASP A 300 -10.00 -21.48 5.13
N VAL A 301 -10.77 -20.40 5.20
CA VAL A 301 -11.25 -19.80 6.44
C VAL A 301 -12.76 -19.64 6.42
N TRP A 302 -13.42 -20.04 7.50
CA TRP A 302 -14.87 -19.86 7.72
C TRP A 302 -15.12 -19.04 8.98
N ALA A 303 -16.17 -18.25 8.93
CA ALA A 303 -16.81 -17.64 10.08
C ALA A 303 -18.26 -18.11 10.13
N GLY A 304 -18.57 -18.99 11.08
CA GLY A 304 -19.82 -19.74 11.10
C GLY A 304 -19.93 -20.65 9.86
N ASN A 305 -21.00 -20.50 9.10
CA ASN A 305 -21.23 -21.26 7.87
C ASN A 305 -20.70 -20.56 6.61
N LEU A 306 -20.13 -19.35 6.74
CA LEU A 306 -19.65 -18.59 5.60
C LEU A 306 -18.15 -18.82 5.40
N LYS A 307 -17.75 -19.23 4.21
CA LYS A 307 -16.34 -19.22 3.78
C LYS A 307 -15.95 -17.78 3.49
N ILE A 308 -14.99 -17.26 4.22
CA ILE A 308 -14.53 -15.86 4.16
C ILE A 308 -13.10 -15.73 3.61
N GLY A 309 -12.40 -16.83 3.46
CA GLY A 309 -11.08 -16.90 2.86
C GLY A 309 -10.91 -18.20 2.08
N HIS A 310 -10.29 -18.11 0.91
CA HIS A 310 -10.06 -19.24 0.02
C HIS A 310 -8.58 -19.34 -0.33
N ARG A 311 -7.97 -20.53 -0.06
CA ARG A 311 -6.60 -20.88 -0.41
C ARG A 311 -5.57 -19.76 -0.14
N LEU A 312 -5.67 -19.18 1.06
CA LEU A 312 -4.80 -18.06 1.43
C LEU A 312 -3.32 -18.45 1.30
N LYS A 313 -2.52 -17.57 0.77
CA LYS A 313 -1.06 -17.69 0.70
C LYS A 313 -0.44 -17.48 2.09
N VAL A 314 0.83 -17.83 2.26
CA VAL A 314 1.58 -17.46 3.47
C VAL A 314 1.58 -15.93 3.63
N GLY A 315 1.37 -15.45 4.86
CA GLY A 315 1.34 -14.03 5.18
C GLY A 315 0.09 -13.60 5.93
N ARG A 316 -0.09 -12.29 6.03
CA ARG A 316 -1.23 -11.67 6.70
C ARG A 316 -2.35 -11.37 5.73
N HIS A 317 -3.58 -11.74 6.14
CA HIS A 317 -4.79 -11.49 5.39
C HIS A 317 -5.82 -10.83 6.30
N ARG A 318 -6.58 -9.89 5.74
CA ARG A 318 -7.75 -9.30 6.39
C ARG A 318 -8.99 -9.85 5.71
N LEU A 319 -9.79 -10.56 6.46
CA LEU A 319 -10.98 -11.22 5.96
C LEU A 319 -12.22 -10.54 6.56
N PRO A 320 -13.19 -10.14 5.74
CA PRO A 320 -14.43 -9.54 6.24
C PRO A 320 -15.24 -10.59 7.02
N ALA A 321 -15.79 -10.19 8.16
CA ALA A 321 -16.63 -11.01 9.02
C ALA A 321 -17.73 -10.15 9.67
N PHE A 322 -18.55 -10.78 10.53
CA PHE A 322 -19.64 -10.14 11.23
C PHE A 322 -19.42 -10.16 12.72
N ALA A 323 -19.80 -9.07 13.39
CA ALA A 323 -19.83 -9.00 14.83
C ALA A 323 -20.86 -9.98 15.42
N GLY A 324 -20.57 -10.46 16.59
CA GLY A 324 -21.39 -11.41 17.33
C GLY A 324 -20.75 -12.79 17.51
N PRO A 325 -21.45 -13.70 18.19
CA PRO A 325 -20.95 -15.05 18.41
C PRO A 325 -20.84 -15.82 17.09
N THR A 326 -19.68 -16.39 16.84
CA THR A 326 -19.42 -17.21 15.65
C THR A 326 -18.35 -18.26 15.94
N THR A 327 -18.26 -19.27 15.09
CA THR A 327 -17.17 -20.24 15.14
C THR A 327 -16.23 -19.98 13.97
N ILE A 328 -14.97 -19.70 14.25
CA ILE A 328 -13.95 -19.57 13.21
C ILE A 328 -13.31 -20.94 12.99
N ILE A 329 -13.23 -21.33 11.73
CA ILE A 329 -12.63 -22.60 11.32
C ILE A 329 -11.61 -22.31 10.21
N VAL A 330 -10.39 -22.80 10.39
CA VAL A 330 -9.35 -22.77 9.37
C VAL A 330 -9.00 -24.18 8.96
N LYS A 331 -9.00 -24.45 7.65
CA LYS A 331 -8.70 -25.79 7.11
C LYS A 331 -7.67 -25.73 6.00
N LYS A 332 -6.92 -26.81 5.84
CA LYS A 332 -6.05 -27.06 4.69
C LYS A 332 -6.33 -28.46 4.15
N GLY A 333 -6.69 -28.58 2.87
CA GLY A 333 -6.98 -29.88 2.24
C GLY A 333 -8.01 -30.71 3.02
N GLY A 334 -9.07 -30.06 3.56
CA GLY A 334 -10.09 -30.71 4.38
C GLY A 334 -9.73 -30.90 5.86
N ARG A 335 -8.45 -30.88 6.25
CA ARG A 335 -7.99 -30.99 7.65
C ARG A 335 -8.18 -29.67 8.38
N THR A 336 -8.84 -29.69 9.55
CA THR A 336 -8.98 -28.52 10.41
C THR A 336 -7.65 -28.22 11.11
N LEU A 337 -7.15 -27.01 10.93
CA LEU A 337 -5.93 -26.48 11.56
C LEU A 337 -6.27 -25.63 12.79
N TYR A 338 -7.43 -24.99 12.78
CA TYR A 338 -7.89 -24.11 13.85
C TYR A 338 -9.42 -24.16 13.91
N ARG A 339 -9.95 -24.15 15.13
CA ARG A 339 -11.38 -24.02 15.40
C ARG A 339 -11.57 -23.37 16.75
N GLU A 340 -12.26 -22.25 16.77
CA GLU A 340 -12.56 -21.53 18.00
C GLU A 340 -13.94 -20.87 17.93
N GLN A 341 -14.67 -20.90 19.04
CA GLN A 341 -15.91 -20.19 19.19
C GLN A 341 -15.63 -18.84 19.82
N VAL A 342 -15.91 -17.76 19.12
CA VAL A 342 -15.56 -16.38 19.49
C VAL A 342 -16.75 -15.45 19.40
N SER A 343 -16.69 -14.35 20.13
CA SER A 343 -17.64 -13.25 19.98
C SER A 343 -16.91 -12.08 19.36
N LEU A 344 -17.11 -11.88 18.06
CA LEU A 344 -16.47 -10.81 17.31
C LEU A 344 -17.10 -9.46 17.63
N GLN A 345 -16.28 -8.46 17.93
CA GLN A 345 -16.73 -7.11 18.22
C GLN A 345 -16.85 -6.29 16.93
N ALA A 346 -17.87 -5.44 16.85
CA ALA A 346 -18.05 -4.54 15.71
C ALA A 346 -16.85 -3.59 15.56
N ASN A 347 -16.38 -3.42 14.33
CA ASN A 347 -15.27 -2.53 13.97
C ASN A 347 -13.91 -2.85 14.62
N GLN A 348 -13.74 -4.07 15.15
CA GLN A 348 -12.50 -4.52 15.76
C GLN A 348 -11.95 -5.74 15.00
N ALA A 349 -10.66 -5.74 14.68
CA ALA A 349 -10.03 -6.90 14.05
C ALA A 349 -9.78 -8.01 15.06
N PHE A 350 -10.21 -9.24 14.73
CA PHE A 350 -9.94 -10.43 15.52
C PHE A 350 -8.69 -11.13 14.96
N PRO A 351 -7.58 -11.22 15.72
CA PRO A 351 -6.33 -11.80 15.21
C PRO A 351 -6.31 -13.33 15.32
N ILE A 352 -5.84 -14.00 14.27
CA ILE A 352 -5.62 -15.45 14.25
C ILE A 352 -4.24 -15.72 13.68
N ARG A 353 -3.53 -16.67 14.25
CA ARG A 353 -2.24 -17.17 13.72
C ARG A 353 -2.31 -18.67 13.44
N ILE A 354 -1.90 -19.06 12.23
CA ILE A 354 -1.90 -20.47 11.79
C ILE A 354 -0.49 -20.87 11.38
N GLY A 355 -0.02 -21.99 11.90
CA GLY A 355 1.24 -22.62 11.47
C GLY A 355 2.50 -22.12 12.15
N SER A 356 2.39 -21.39 13.27
CA SER A 356 3.52 -21.26 14.19
C SER A 356 3.39 -22.36 15.26
N THR A 357 4.39 -23.22 15.34
CA THR A 357 4.47 -24.26 16.35
C THR A 357 4.56 -23.63 17.74
N ALA A 358 3.61 -24.02 18.59
CA ALA A 358 3.55 -23.93 20.05
C ALA A 358 3.23 -22.57 20.70
N PRO A 359 2.29 -22.55 21.66
CA PRO A 359 2.16 -21.46 22.60
C PRO A 359 3.29 -21.59 23.62
N VAL A 360 4.30 -20.80 23.48
CA VAL A 360 5.29 -20.62 24.54
C VAL A 360 5.03 -19.27 25.18
N THR A 361 4.37 -19.31 26.33
CA THR A 361 4.59 -18.32 27.37
C THR A 361 6.07 -18.40 27.77
N ARG A 362 6.92 -17.83 27.00
CA ARG A 362 8.29 -17.50 27.36
C ARG A 362 8.41 -15.99 27.24
N GLN A 363 8.83 -15.36 28.32
CA GLN A 363 9.51 -14.07 28.22
C GLN A 363 10.48 -14.19 27.05
N ARG A 364 10.16 -13.57 25.94
CA ARG A 364 11.01 -13.57 24.76
C ARG A 364 12.24 -12.75 25.13
N GLN A 365 13.34 -13.44 25.34
CA GLN A 365 14.64 -12.82 25.11
C GLN A 365 14.72 -12.51 23.60
N PRO A 366 15.36 -11.40 23.20
CA PRO A 366 15.59 -11.11 21.80
C PRO A 366 16.29 -12.30 21.17
N LEU A 367 15.62 -12.92 20.20
CA LEU A 367 16.19 -14.08 19.53
C LEU A 367 17.09 -13.59 18.41
N ALA A 368 18.25 -14.22 18.41
CA ALA A 368 19.23 -14.26 17.34
C ALA A 368 19.48 -12.93 16.65
N ILE A 369 20.46 -12.27 17.13
CA ILE A 369 21.20 -11.28 16.39
C ILE A 369 21.80 -12.00 15.19
N LEU A 370 21.23 -11.77 14.00
CA LEU A 370 21.91 -12.09 12.78
C LEU A 370 23.00 -11.04 12.60
N THR A 371 24.25 -11.45 12.66
CA THR A 371 25.36 -10.55 12.36
C THR A 371 25.93 -10.90 11.00
N ILE A 372 25.73 -10.02 10.02
CA ILE A 372 26.34 -10.14 8.71
C ILE A 372 27.70 -9.46 8.81
N THR A 373 28.74 -10.25 8.77
CA THR A 373 30.12 -9.78 8.65
C THR A 373 30.69 -10.26 7.33
N ASP A 374 30.75 -9.39 6.33
CA ASP A 374 31.61 -9.64 5.17
C ASP A 374 32.87 -8.81 5.35
N GLN A 375 34.02 -9.45 5.46
CA GLN A 375 35.34 -8.80 5.62
C GLN A 375 35.69 -7.81 4.50
N ASN A 376 34.93 -7.83 3.41
CA ASN A 376 35.10 -6.92 2.27
C ASN A 376 34.20 -5.68 2.34
N VAL A 377 33.38 -5.54 3.34
CA VAL A 377 32.45 -4.40 3.50
C VAL A 377 33.02 -3.40 4.49
N GLU A 378 33.35 -2.23 3.98
CA GLU A 378 33.97 -1.16 4.77
C GLU A 378 32.94 -0.27 5.47
N ASP A 379 31.68 -0.21 4.98
CA ASP A 379 30.64 0.67 5.51
C ASP A 379 29.26 0.19 5.08
N TYR A 380 28.40 -0.14 6.04
CA TYR A 380 26.99 -0.53 5.83
C TYR A 380 26.00 0.63 6.02
N SER A 381 26.46 1.86 6.06
CA SER A 381 25.72 3.01 6.53
C SER A 381 24.45 3.39 5.76
N ASN A 382 24.27 2.85 4.55
CA ASN A 382 23.13 3.14 3.67
C ASN A 382 22.43 1.83 3.30
N SER A 383 21.74 1.25 4.26
CA SER A 383 21.00 -0.01 4.06
C SER A 383 19.50 0.23 4.11
N ILE A 384 18.76 -0.47 3.26
CA ILE A 384 17.31 -0.47 3.21
C ILE A 384 16.86 -1.93 3.26
N ALA A 385 15.85 -2.23 4.08
CA ALA A 385 15.18 -3.51 4.06
C ALA A 385 13.95 -3.42 3.16
N TYR A 386 13.76 -4.43 2.33
CA TYR A 386 12.64 -4.50 1.39
C TYR A 386 12.45 -5.94 0.91
N ASP A 387 11.23 -6.43 0.87
CA ASP A 387 10.89 -7.73 0.29
C ASP A 387 11.03 -7.68 -1.25
N LEU A 388 12.26 -7.95 -1.74
CA LEU A 388 12.60 -7.82 -3.15
C LEU A 388 12.01 -8.93 -4.03
N ASP A 389 11.91 -10.14 -3.49
CA ASP A 389 11.44 -11.30 -4.23
C ASP A 389 9.99 -11.66 -3.93
N ASN A 390 9.35 -10.93 -2.98
CA ASN A 390 7.98 -11.09 -2.51
C ASN A 390 7.75 -12.47 -1.87
N ASP A 391 8.74 -12.99 -1.16
CA ASP A 391 8.61 -14.21 -0.36
C ASP A 391 8.02 -13.96 1.04
N GLY A 392 7.76 -12.69 1.38
CA GLY A 392 7.25 -12.24 2.67
C GLY A 392 8.34 -11.98 3.70
N ARG A 393 9.61 -12.02 3.31
CA ARG A 393 10.76 -11.66 4.12
C ARG A 393 11.50 -10.51 3.46
N GLU A 394 12.01 -9.61 4.28
CA GLU A 394 12.75 -8.48 3.74
C GLU A 394 14.22 -8.86 3.48
N GLU A 395 14.73 -8.52 2.31
CA GLU A 395 16.14 -8.50 2.00
C GLU A 395 16.75 -7.20 2.48
N ILE A 396 18.03 -7.26 2.86
CA ILE A 396 18.80 -6.07 3.23
C ILE A 396 19.68 -5.68 2.06
N ILE A 397 19.40 -4.51 1.50
CA ILE A 397 20.14 -3.93 0.40
C ILE A 397 21.07 -2.86 0.97
N THR A 398 22.36 -3.01 0.74
CA THR A 398 23.38 -2.09 1.27
C THR A 398 24.46 -1.80 0.24
N ALA A 399 25.01 -0.59 0.29
CA ALA A 399 26.11 -0.17 -0.53
C ALA A 399 27.35 0.03 0.32
N SER A 400 28.46 -0.58 -0.06
CA SER A 400 29.77 -0.34 0.55
C SER A 400 30.79 0.03 -0.53
N GLY A 401 31.25 1.28 -0.49
CA GLY A 401 32.15 1.82 -1.48
C GLY A 401 31.60 1.67 -2.91
N LYS A 402 32.17 0.74 -3.67
CA LYS A 402 31.80 0.47 -5.07
C LYS A 402 30.97 -0.80 -5.26
N ILE A 403 30.52 -1.43 -4.18
CA ILE A 403 29.80 -2.71 -4.25
C ILE A 403 28.43 -2.55 -3.62
N LEU A 404 27.40 -3.01 -4.32
CA LEU A 404 26.05 -3.19 -3.82
C LEU A 404 25.86 -4.64 -3.44
N TYR A 405 25.29 -4.86 -2.27
CA TYR A 405 24.96 -6.19 -1.74
C TYR A 405 23.45 -6.27 -1.53
N ALA A 406 22.90 -7.43 -1.78
CA ALA A 406 21.61 -7.84 -1.29
C ALA A 406 21.80 -9.09 -0.43
N PHE A 407 21.34 -9.05 0.81
CA PHE A 407 21.39 -10.14 1.76
C PHE A 407 19.98 -10.61 2.06
N LYS A 408 19.80 -11.93 2.20
CA LYS A 408 18.57 -12.52 2.70
C LYS A 408 18.40 -12.26 4.18
N ALA A 409 17.18 -12.46 4.69
CA ALA A 409 16.87 -12.36 6.12
C ALA A 409 17.70 -13.30 7.03
N ASP A 410 18.27 -14.37 6.47
CA ASP A 410 19.19 -15.28 7.17
C ASP A 410 20.66 -14.85 7.12
N GLY A 411 20.95 -13.72 6.45
CA GLY A 411 22.31 -13.16 6.30
C GLY A 411 23.12 -13.72 5.15
N SER A 412 22.60 -14.69 4.44
CA SER A 412 23.26 -15.18 3.24
C SER A 412 23.21 -14.14 2.12
N THR A 413 24.28 -14.06 1.32
CA THR A 413 24.30 -13.16 0.18
C THR A 413 23.36 -13.66 -0.90
N LEU A 414 22.34 -12.89 -1.23
CA LEU A 414 21.46 -13.15 -2.36
C LEU A 414 22.20 -12.87 -3.66
N TRP A 415 22.77 -11.68 -3.77
CA TRP A 415 23.68 -11.27 -4.87
C TRP A 415 24.53 -10.08 -4.48
N LYS A 416 25.60 -9.82 -5.27
CA LYS A 416 26.41 -8.61 -5.19
C LYS A 416 26.75 -8.09 -6.58
N ARG A 417 26.86 -6.74 -6.69
CA ARG A 417 27.23 -6.07 -7.94
C ARG A 417 28.31 -5.01 -7.70
N LYS A 418 29.38 -5.03 -8.50
CA LYS A 418 30.48 -4.05 -8.44
C LYS A 418 30.28 -2.94 -9.48
N PHE A 419 30.54 -1.71 -9.09
CA PHE A 419 30.50 -0.50 -9.93
C PHE A 419 31.89 0.08 -10.14
N LYS A 420 32.01 0.97 -11.12
CA LYS A 420 33.29 1.69 -11.37
C LYS A 420 33.50 2.85 -10.39
N PHE A 421 32.45 3.32 -9.73
CA PHE A 421 32.41 4.48 -8.84
C PHE A 421 31.73 4.10 -7.50
N PRO A 422 31.97 4.86 -6.42
CA PRO A 422 31.22 4.69 -5.18
C PRO A 422 29.75 4.92 -5.37
N ILE A 423 28.92 4.16 -4.67
CA ILE A 423 27.46 4.19 -4.76
C ILE A 423 26.81 4.34 -3.39
N THR A 424 25.56 4.84 -3.40
CA THR A 424 24.69 4.96 -2.22
C THR A 424 23.30 4.49 -2.62
N VAL A 425 22.66 3.70 -1.78
CA VAL A 425 21.25 3.33 -1.93
C VAL A 425 20.38 4.51 -1.49
N ASN A 426 19.41 4.91 -2.31
CA ASN A 426 18.57 6.07 -2.04
C ASN A 426 17.15 5.68 -1.66
N LEU A 427 16.57 4.73 -2.39
CA LEU A 427 15.21 4.24 -2.18
C LEU A 427 15.07 2.84 -2.79
N ILE A 428 14.03 2.14 -2.38
CA ILE A 428 13.47 1.00 -3.09
C ILE A 428 11.99 1.26 -3.21
N ASP A 429 11.46 1.20 -4.41
CA ASP A 429 10.05 1.46 -4.71
C ASP A 429 9.64 0.67 -5.96
N ASP A 430 8.35 0.51 -6.18
CA ASP A 430 7.83 -0.09 -7.40
C ASP A 430 8.03 0.85 -8.59
N TRP A 431 8.68 0.36 -9.63
CA TRP A 431 8.80 1.02 -10.91
C TRP A 431 8.20 0.15 -12.01
N ASN A 432 7.07 0.61 -12.55
CA ASN A 432 6.33 -0.10 -13.58
C ASN A 432 6.03 -1.58 -13.21
N SER A 433 5.49 -1.77 -12.01
CA SER A 433 5.04 -3.06 -11.45
C SER A 433 6.16 -4.04 -11.07
N GLN A 434 7.38 -3.56 -10.88
CA GLN A 434 8.46 -4.36 -10.32
C GLN A 434 9.29 -3.55 -9.30
N PRO A 435 9.81 -4.18 -8.25
CA PRO A 435 10.72 -3.50 -7.33
C PRO A 435 11.94 -2.95 -8.07
N ALA A 436 12.26 -1.68 -7.80
CA ALA A 436 13.42 -1.01 -8.33
C ALA A 436 14.27 -0.42 -7.21
N ILE A 437 15.57 -0.62 -7.29
CA ILE A 437 16.55 -0.10 -6.34
C ILE A 437 17.15 1.18 -6.94
N GLY A 438 16.86 2.31 -6.31
CA GLY A 438 17.39 3.61 -6.69
C GLY A 438 18.74 3.87 -6.07
N LEU A 439 19.74 4.11 -6.91
CA LEU A 439 21.11 4.37 -6.50
C LEU A 439 21.60 5.73 -7.00
N THR A 440 22.52 6.28 -6.24
CA THR A 440 23.39 7.38 -6.70
C THR A 440 24.83 6.93 -6.65
N GLY A 441 25.56 7.23 -7.69
CA GLY A 441 27.01 7.08 -7.74
C GLY A 441 27.70 8.41 -8.02
N ALA A 442 28.93 8.57 -7.60
CA ALA A 442 29.73 9.76 -7.86
C ALA A 442 31.11 9.37 -8.43
N ASP A 443 31.48 10.05 -9.52
CA ASP A 443 32.78 9.95 -10.15
C ASP A 443 33.27 11.37 -10.40
N TYR A 444 34.45 11.72 -9.97
CA TYR A 444 35.06 13.05 -9.96
C TYR A 444 34.09 14.23 -10.21
N ASN A 445 33.62 14.41 -11.44
CA ASN A 445 32.70 15.49 -11.83
C ASN A 445 31.38 14.97 -12.43
N LYS A 446 31.02 13.74 -12.14
CA LYS A 446 29.78 13.11 -12.61
C LYS A 446 28.96 12.58 -11.46
N VAL A 447 27.66 12.75 -11.55
CA VAL A 447 26.67 12.08 -10.72
C VAL A 447 25.95 11.05 -11.58
N HIS A 448 25.97 9.80 -11.15
CA HIS A 448 25.28 8.69 -11.76
C HIS A 448 23.99 8.44 -10.97
N LEU A 449 22.86 8.46 -11.64
CA LEU A 449 21.55 8.08 -11.11
C LEU A 449 21.16 6.77 -11.79
N LEU A 450 20.87 5.73 -11.00
CA LEU A 450 20.57 4.40 -11.52
C LEU A 450 19.31 3.81 -10.87
N LEU A 451 18.55 3.08 -11.67
CA LEU A 451 17.58 2.12 -11.17
C LEU A 451 18.02 0.72 -11.55
N LEU A 452 17.96 -0.20 -10.58
CA LEU A 452 18.25 -1.61 -10.79
C LEU A 452 16.99 -2.43 -10.47
N ASN A 453 16.83 -3.56 -11.15
CA ASN A 453 15.80 -4.54 -10.80
C ASN A 453 16.19 -5.33 -9.54
N ARG A 454 15.28 -6.15 -9.05
CA ARG A 454 15.48 -7.03 -7.89
C ARG A 454 16.72 -7.94 -7.94
N ASN A 455 17.24 -8.26 -9.13
CA ASN A 455 18.42 -9.10 -9.34
C ASN A 455 19.69 -8.28 -9.56
N GLY A 456 19.64 -6.96 -9.34
CA GLY A 456 20.77 -6.06 -9.55
C GLY A 456 21.02 -5.70 -11.02
N GLY A 457 20.17 -6.11 -11.97
CA GLY A 457 20.24 -5.71 -13.37
C GLY A 457 19.85 -4.25 -13.57
N GLU A 458 20.47 -3.55 -14.51
CA GLU A 458 20.20 -2.14 -14.79
C GLU A 458 18.88 -1.98 -15.53
N LEU A 459 17.99 -1.14 -15.00
CA LEU A 459 16.72 -0.75 -15.60
C LEU A 459 16.81 0.62 -16.25
N TRP A 460 17.53 1.53 -15.62
CA TRP A 460 17.65 2.91 -16.06
C TRP A 460 18.94 3.53 -15.54
N HIS A 461 19.55 4.42 -16.32
CA HIS A 461 20.78 5.09 -15.96
C HIS A 461 20.87 6.48 -16.59
N HIS A 462 21.13 7.48 -15.78
CA HIS A 462 21.42 8.83 -16.23
C HIS A 462 22.72 9.34 -15.61
N VAL A 463 23.52 10.03 -16.43
CA VAL A 463 24.80 10.60 -16.00
C VAL A 463 24.76 12.11 -16.17
N ARG A 464 24.81 12.81 -15.05
CA ARG A 464 24.86 14.27 -15.02
C ARG A 464 26.29 14.75 -14.74
N LYS A 465 26.82 15.64 -15.58
CA LYS A 465 28.11 16.30 -15.32
C LYS A 465 27.90 17.45 -14.34
N ILE A 466 28.77 17.55 -13.36
CA ILE A 466 28.84 18.70 -12.44
C ILE A 466 29.67 19.78 -13.17
N LYS A 467 29.03 20.93 -13.44
CA LYS A 467 29.65 22.05 -14.19
C LYS A 467 30.18 23.14 -13.27
N HIS A 468 29.82 23.12 -12.00
CA HIS A 468 30.16 24.13 -11.03
C HIS A 468 31.24 23.62 -10.07
N TYR A 469 32.16 24.47 -9.72
CA TYR A 469 33.27 24.16 -8.83
C TYR A 469 33.39 25.23 -7.76
N HIS A 470 33.69 24.80 -6.55
CA HIS A 470 34.07 25.66 -5.44
C HIS A 470 35.46 25.23 -4.94
N GLN A 471 36.39 26.18 -4.89
CA GLN A 471 37.77 25.93 -4.52
C GLN A 471 38.43 24.73 -5.26
N GLY A 472 38.18 24.61 -6.58
CA GLY A 472 38.71 23.56 -7.43
C GLY A 472 38.08 22.18 -7.29
N ARG A 473 37.02 22.03 -6.48
CA ARG A 473 36.28 20.77 -6.30
C ARG A 473 34.88 20.87 -6.90
N PRO A 474 34.35 19.78 -7.45
CA PRO A 474 32.97 19.78 -7.94
C PRO A 474 31.99 20.17 -6.85
N ASP A 475 31.15 21.17 -7.12
CA ASP A 475 30.14 21.66 -6.20
C ASP A 475 28.75 21.19 -6.65
N GLY A 476 28.35 20.05 -6.18
CA GLY A 476 27.05 19.48 -6.43
C GLY A 476 26.99 17.98 -6.23
N SER A 477 25.82 17.54 -5.84
CA SER A 477 25.48 16.14 -5.73
C SER A 477 24.04 15.90 -6.24
N GLY A 478 23.56 14.68 -6.13
CA GLY A 478 22.18 14.37 -6.48
C GLY A 478 21.81 12.99 -5.99
N ARG A 479 20.52 12.72 -5.90
CA ARG A 479 19.99 11.40 -5.56
C ARG A 479 18.62 11.20 -6.18
N ILE A 480 18.24 9.95 -6.43
CA ILE A 480 16.86 9.60 -6.73
C ILE A 480 16.05 9.76 -5.44
N ALA A 481 14.95 10.50 -5.50
CA ALA A 481 14.16 10.84 -4.32
C ALA A 481 12.72 10.30 -4.38
N GLY A 482 12.24 9.90 -5.57
CA GLY A 482 10.92 9.31 -5.73
C GLY A 482 10.69 8.80 -7.14
N LEU A 483 9.66 7.97 -7.26
CA LEU A 483 9.15 7.44 -8.53
C LEU A 483 7.64 7.70 -8.57
N ALA A 484 7.15 8.37 -9.60
CA ALA A 484 5.72 8.67 -9.75
C ALA A 484 5.33 8.85 -11.21
N ASP A 485 4.10 8.51 -11.57
CA ASP A 485 3.52 8.80 -12.89
C ASP A 485 3.15 10.29 -12.95
N ILE A 486 4.15 11.11 -13.31
CA ILE A 486 4.05 12.57 -13.28
C ILE A 486 3.23 13.12 -14.45
N ASP A 487 3.30 12.48 -15.61
CA ASP A 487 2.63 12.95 -16.82
C ASP A 487 1.34 12.20 -17.16
N LEU A 488 1.01 11.18 -16.34
CA LEU A 488 -0.19 10.34 -16.44
C LEU A 488 -0.20 9.45 -17.70
N ASP A 489 0.96 9.03 -18.19
CA ASP A 489 1.07 8.08 -19.28
C ASP A 489 0.96 6.61 -18.83
N GLY A 490 0.85 6.36 -17.52
CA GLY A 490 0.76 5.05 -16.88
C GLY A 490 2.10 4.46 -16.52
N ARG A 491 3.20 5.20 -16.69
CA ARG A 491 4.56 4.81 -16.33
C ARG A 491 5.12 5.81 -15.32
N LYS A 492 5.92 5.33 -14.39
CA LYS A 492 6.53 6.21 -13.39
C LYS A 492 7.78 6.89 -13.95
N GLU A 493 7.88 8.18 -13.73
CA GLU A 493 9.06 9.01 -13.93
C GLU A 493 9.99 8.95 -12.74
N ILE A 494 11.24 9.33 -12.96
CA ILE A 494 12.29 9.40 -11.96
C ILE A 494 12.43 10.84 -11.46
N ILE A 495 12.17 11.05 -10.18
CA ILE A 495 12.31 12.33 -9.51
C ILE A 495 13.67 12.36 -8.80
N ALA A 496 14.59 13.18 -9.30
CA ALA A 496 15.90 13.38 -8.71
C ALA A 496 15.96 14.70 -7.97
N VAL A 497 16.45 14.70 -6.74
CA VAL A 497 16.87 15.93 -6.06
C VAL A 497 18.32 16.22 -6.40
N THR A 498 18.63 17.49 -6.56
CA THR A 498 19.98 17.97 -6.79
C THR A 498 20.36 19.01 -5.74
N THR A 499 21.59 18.94 -5.29
CA THR A 499 22.16 19.87 -4.33
C THR A 499 23.45 20.46 -4.89
N ALA A 500 23.65 21.73 -4.65
CA ALA A 500 24.91 22.43 -4.80
C ALA A 500 25.08 23.33 -3.58
N ASP A 501 26.29 23.47 -3.07
CA ASP A 501 26.50 24.24 -1.86
C ASP A 501 26.62 25.74 -2.16
N HIS A 502 27.63 26.14 -2.94
CA HIS A 502 27.94 27.54 -3.14
C HIS A 502 27.43 28.12 -4.47
N ALA A 503 27.18 27.25 -5.45
CA ALA A 503 26.80 27.66 -6.79
C ALA A 503 25.30 27.76 -7.02
N LEU A 504 24.44 27.26 -6.12
CA LEU A 504 22.98 27.17 -6.24
C LEU A 504 22.49 26.40 -7.48
N LYS A 505 23.34 26.03 -8.42
CA LYS A 505 22.96 25.45 -9.71
C LYS A 505 23.65 24.12 -9.99
N PRO A 506 22.90 23.05 -10.14
CA PRO A 506 21.47 22.96 -9.93
C PRO A 506 21.16 22.61 -8.46
N ARG A 507 20.29 23.38 -7.83
CA ARG A 507 19.72 23.08 -6.50
C ARG A 507 18.22 23.02 -6.66
N GLY A 508 17.63 21.83 -6.44
CA GLY A 508 16.21 21.63 -6.66
C GLY A 508 15.85 20.20 -7.04
N ILE A 509 14.84 20.04 -7.86
CA ILE A 509 14.39 18.76 -8.39
C ILE A 509 14.47 18.74 -9.92
N ILE A 510 14.72 17.56 -10.48
CA ILE A 510 14.67 17.29 -11.92
C ILE A 510 13.87 16.00 -12.12
N VAL A 511 12.96 16.02 -13.07
CA VAL A 511 12.15 14.86 -13.45
C VAL A 511 12.61 14.33 -14.79
N TYR A 512 12.85 13.03 -14.86
CA TYR A 512 13.30 12.31 -16.06
C TYR A 512 12.27 11.26 -16.46
N ASP A 513 12.09 11.08 -17.76
CA ASP A 513 11.32 9.97 -18.32
C ASP A 513 12.09 8.64 -18.28
N GLN A 514 11.47 7.57 -18.76
CA GLN A 514 12.06 6.23 -18.82
C GLN A 514 13.24 6.12 -19.79
N ARG A 515 13.43 7.11 -20.71
CA ARG A 515 14.56 7.20 -21.65
C ARG A 515 15.67 8.08 -21.13
N ALA A 516 15.61 8.49 -19.85
CA ALA A 516 16.53 9.42 -19.21
C ALA A 516 16.54 10.83 -19.83
N THR A 517 15.42 11.21 -20.49
CA THR A 517 15.19 12.56 -20.99
C THR A 517 14.64 13.42 -19.85
N GLU A 518 15.20 14.60 -19.68
CA GLU A 518 14.67 15.56 -18.71
C GLU A 518 13.36 16.12 -19.21
N LEU A 519 12.28 15.89 -18.45
CA LEU A 519 10.96 16.46 -18.72
C LEU A 519 10.89 17.91 -18.27
N TRP A 520 11.33 18.17 -17.06
CA TRP A 520 11.40 19.52 -16.50
C TRP A 520 12.29 19.55 -15.25
N ARG A 521 12.67 20.74 -14.84
CA ARG A 521 13.39 21.00 -13.60
C ARG A 521 12.79 22.16 -12.83
N TYR A 522 12.88 22.09 -11.51
CA TYR A 522 12.51 23.15 -10.61
C TYR A 522 13.71 23.57 -9.77
N LEU A 523 14.16 24.80 -9.92
CA LEU A 523 15.26 25.37 -9.15
C LEU A 523 14.73 26.06 -7.90
N MET A 524 15.48 25.97 -6.80
CA MET A 524 15.14 26.60 -5.52
C MET A 524 16.39 27.16 -4.82
N GLY A 525 16.21 28.11 -3.93
CA GLY A 525 17.29 28.68 -3.13
C GLY A 525 17.80 27.68 -2.07
N PRO A 526 16.95 27.14 -1.17
CA PRO A 526 17.38 26.19 -0.14
C PRO A 526 17.66 24.81 -0.72
N LYS A 527 18.37 23.96 0.05
CA LYS A 527 18.60 22.57 -0.34
C LYS A 527 17.35 21.73 -0.12
N PRO A 528 16.94 20.88 -1.08
CA PRO A 528 15.88 19.91 -0.84
C PRO A 528 16.30 18.89 0.21
N GLN A 529 15.49 18.73 1.25
CA GLN A 529 15.75 17.82 2.37
C GLN A 529 15.07 16.47 2.13
N ASN A 530 13.77 16.48 1.87
CA ASN A 530 13.00 15.31 1.44
C ASN A 530 11.83 15.74 0.57
N ILE A 531 11.25 14.79 -0.13
CA ILE A 531 10.04 14.98 -0.92
C ILE A 531 8.98 13.97 -0.52
N VAL A 532 7.71 14.32 -0.76
CA VAL A 532 6.59 13.38 -0.78
C VAL A 532 5.73 13.67 -2.01
N ILE A 533 5.11 12.64 -2.55
CA ILE A 533 4.25 12.72 -3.73
C ILE A 533 2.80 12.81 -3.27
N TRP A 534 2.12 13.89 -3.65
CA TRP A 534 0.70 14.06 -3.38
C TRP A 534 -0.10 13.69 -4.62
N GLU A 535 -0.67 12.50 -4.60
CA GLU A 535 -1.53 12.03 -5.68
C GLU A 535 -2.80 12.89 -5.78
N ASN A 536 -3.06 13.40 -6.98
CA ASN A 536 -4.25 14.18 -7.29
C ASN A 536 -5.30 13.32 -7.97
N ILE A 537 -6.53 13.32 -7.47
CA ILE A 537 -7.62 12.57 -8.10
C ILE A 537 -7.87 13.13 -9.50
N GLY A 538 -7.56 12.30 -10.50
CA GLY A 538 -7.79 12.64 -11.90
C GLY A 538 -6.84 13.70 -12.49
N GLY A 539 -5.81 14.12 -11.78
CA GLY A 539 -4.79 15.08 -12.23
C GLY A 539 -3.37 14.60 -11.95
N ARG A 540 -2.39 15.28 -12.52
CA ARG A 540 -0.98 15.01 -12.26
C ARG A 540 -0.67 15.19 -10.77
N PRO A 541 0.20 14.38 -10.18
CA PRO A 541 0.57 14.51 -8.78
C PRO A 541 1.34 15.82 -8.52
N ASP A 542 1.23 16.32 -7.29
CA ASP A 542 2.08 17.40 -6.81
C ASP A 542 3.29 16.82 -6.08
N ILE A 543 4.44 17.46 -6.20
CA ILE A 543 5.65 17.14 -5.45
C ILE A 543 5.76 18.14 -4.30
N ILE A 544 5.70 17.66 -3.08
CA ILE A 544 5.87 18.48 -1.89
C ILE A 544 7.29 18.33 -1.38
N ILE A 545 7.99 19.41 -1.20
CA ILE A 545 9.41 19.45 -0.89
C ILE A 545 9.60 20.09 0.47
N GLY A 546 10.21 19.38 1.41
CA GLY A 546 10.79 19.94 2.61
C GLY A 546 12.22 20.40 2.32
N THR A 547 12.63 21.55 2.85
CA THR A 547 13.92 22.15 2.53
C THR A 547 14.81 22.37 3.75
N TYR A 548 16.09 22.59 3.48
CA TYR A 548 17.10 22.98 4.45
C TYR A 548 17.83 24.23 3.99
N SER A 549 17.92 25.22 4.87
CA SER A 549 18.64 26.47 4.64
C SER A 549 20.06 26.36 5.17
N SER A 550 21.04 26.34 4.29
CA SER A 550 22.48 26.30 4.64
C SER A 550 23.15 27.67 4.59
N ALA A 551 22.49 28.68 4.04
CA ALA A 551 23.02 30.04 3.88
C ALA A 551 24.36 30.10 3.13
N ASP A 552 24.60 29.18 2.20
CA ASP A 552 25.86 29.01 1.47
C ASP A 552 25.76 29.25 -0.05
N GLY A 553 24.60 29.67 -0.53
CA GLY A 553 24.29 29.86 -1.95
C GLY A 553 24.20 31.32 -2.41
N ASN A 554 24.94 32.25 -1.81
CA ASN A 554 25.00 33.66 -2.18
C ASN A 554 23.67 34.43 -2.16
N GLN A 555 22.65 33.92 -1.45
CA GLN A 555 21.32 34.53 -1.28
C GLN A 555 20.55 34.73 -2.60
N GLU A 556 20.94 34.07 -3.70
CA GLU A 556 20.21 34.13 -4.95
C GLU A 556 18.76 33.65 -4.79
N ILE A 557 17.84 34.29 -5.52
CA ILE A 557 16.42 33.95 -5.50
C ILE A 557 16.07 33.07 -6.70
N HIS A 558 15.47 31.90 -6.43
CA HIS A 558 14.91 31.01 -7.44
C HIS A 558 13.48 30.66 -7.06
N ASN A 559 12.54 30.85 -7.98
CA ASN A 559 11.12 30.59 -7.77
C ASN A 559 10.64 31.12 -6.40
N GLU A 560 10.91 32.39 -6.13
CA GLU A 560 10.56 33.12 -4.90
C GLU A 560 11.19 32.57 -3.62
N THR A 561 12.16 31.67 -3.72
CA THR A 561 12.86 31.08 -2.58
C THR A 561 14.35 31.42 -2.61
N ASN A 562 14.93 31.62 -1.43
CA ASN A 562 16.36 31.84 -1.23
C ASN A 562 16.92 30.88 -0.17
N ASP A 563 18.24 30.74 -0.13
CA ASP A 563 18.92 29.80 0.77
C ASP A 563 19.06 30.29 2.22
N MET A 564 18.63 31.53 2.51
CA MET A 564 18.58 32.07 3.89
C MET A 564 17.33 31.64 4.64
N GLN A 565 16.40 30.95 3.98
CA GLN A 565 15.10 30.62 4.50
C GLN A 565 14.80 29.15 4.27
N THR A 566 14.00 28.57 5.17
CA THR A 566 13.48 27.20 5.04
C THR A 566 12.04 27.24 4.61
N TYR A 567 11.67 26.36 3.67
CA TYR A 567 10.35 26.30 3.08
C TYR A 567 9.78 24.90 3.06
N VAL A 568 8.45 24.80 3.04
CA VAL A 568 7.71 23.70 2.40
C VAL A 568 7.22 24.24 1.07
N ILE A 569 7.52 23.54 -0.01
CA ILE A 569 7.21 23.96 -1.39
C ILE A 569 6.34 22.90 -2.04
N SER A 570 5.26 23.29 -2.70
CA SER A 570 4.46 22.44 -3.56
C SER A 570 4.69 22.82 -5.01
N VAL A 571 5.08 21.83 -5.81
CA VAL A 571 5.31 21.96 -7.24
C VAL A 571 4.35 21.02 -7.95
N ASP A 572 3.65 21.51 -8.97
CA ASP A 572 2.73 20.67 -9.75
C ASP A 572 3.48 19.71 -10.69
N GLY A 573 2.75 18.78 -11.30
CA GLY A 573 3.30 17.80 -12.25
C GLY A 573 3.85 18.41 -13.55
N TYR A 574 3.80 19.73 -13.71
CA TYR A 574 4.42 20.47 -14.81
C TYR A 574 5.69 21.23 -14.41
N GLY A 575 6.09 21.12 -13.14
CA GLY A 575 7.25 21.82 -12.61
C GLY A 575 6.99 23.27 -12.22
N LYS A 576 5.74 23.69 -12.01
CA LYS A 576 5.38 25.03 -11.59
C LYS A 576 5.07 25.08 -10.11
N THR A 577 5.42 26.18 -9.44
CA THR A 577 5.11 26.40 -8.03
C THR A 577 3.60 26.56 -7.85
N ASN A 578 2.99 25.68 -7.04
CA ASN A 578 1.65 25.90 -6.51
C ASN A 578 1.71 26.94 -5.37
N TRP A 579 2.65 26.71 -4.45
CA TRP A 579 2.93 27.61 -3.32
C TRP A 579 4.29 27.27 -2.70
N ALA A 580 4.88 28.28 -2.04
CA ALA A 580 6.07 28.13 -1.20
C ALA A 580 5.81 28.76 0.17
N LYS A 581 5.74 27.91 1.21
CA LYS A 581 5.48 28.36 2.58
C LYS A 581 6.78 28.46 3.36
N ARG A 582 7.14 29.66 3.76
CA ARG A 582 8.28 29.90 4.65
C ARG A 582 8.02 29.29 6.03
N MET A 583 8.98 28.50 6.53
CA MET A 583 8.91 27.79 7.80
C MET A 583 9.96 28.23 8.82
N GLY A 584 11.08 28.73 8.37
CA GLY A 584 12.16 29.16 9.26
C GLY A 584 13.24 29.99 8.56
N GLY A 585 14.26 30.34 9.30
CA GLY A 585 15.44 31.07 8.82
C GLY A 585 16.61 30.12 8.46
N TYR A 586 17.81 30.73 8.37
CA TYR A 586 19.04 29.99 8.06
C TYR A 586 19.42 28.96 9.13
N PHE A 587 20.12 27.93 8.72
CA PHE A 587 20.51 26.76 9.53
C PHE A 587 19.34 25.99 10.15
N SER A 588 18.16 26.15 9.59
CA SER A 588 17.02 25.31 9.92
C SER A 588 16.59 24.44 8.75
N GLY A 589 15.91 23.35 9.06
CA GLY A 589 15.36 22.42 8.07
C GLY A 589 13.92 22.08 8.39
N VAL A 590 13.21 21.66 7.37
CA VAL A 590 11.86 21.10 7.49
C VAL A 590 11.80 19.79 6.71
N ARG A 591 11.17 18.77 7.31
CA ARG A 591 10.82 17.53 6.64
C ARG A 591 9.32 17.42 6.54
N VAL A 592 8.86 16.88 5.45
CA VAL A 592 7.44 16.68 5.15
C VAL A 592 7.08 15.21 5.16
N LEU A 593 5.85 14.90 5.54
CA LEU A 593 5.28 13.58 5.46
C LEU A 593 3.80 13.64 5.09
N LEU A 594 3.34 12.66 4.34
CA LEU A 594 1.92 12.45 4.04
C LEU A 594 1.40 11.32 4.93
N VAL A 595 0.30 11.59 5.60
CA VAL A 595 -0.41 10.60 6.41
C VAL A 595 -1.75 10.33 5.74
N ASN A 596 -1.96 9.09 5.32
CA ASN A 596 -3.23 8.69 4.73
C ASN A 596 -4.32 8.77 5.78
N SER A 597 -5.31 9.65 5.59
CA SER A 597 -6.47 9.68 6.46
C SER A 597 -7.45 8.59 6.04
N ASN A 598 -8.04 7.89 7.02
CA ASN A 598 -9.14 6.96 6.78
C ASN A 598 -10.45 7.66 6.36
N LYS A 599 -10.42 8.97 6.13
CA LYS A 599 -11.54 9.78 5.66
C LYS A 599 -11.34 10.10 4.18
N ASN A 600 -12.43 10.22 3.46
CA ASN A 600 -12.48 10.50 2.01
C ASN A 600 -11.80 11.79 1.54
N ASP A 601 -11.08 12.49 2.42
CA ASP A 601 -10.50 13.82 2.16
C ASP A 601 -9.07 13.80 1.58
N GLY A 602 -8.55 12.60 1.23
CA GLY A 602 -7.17 12.45 0.77
C GLY A 602 -6.15 12.48 1.93
N PRO A 603 -4.83 12.40 1.62
CA PRO A 603 -3.81 12.39 2.64
C PRO A 603 -3.69 13.75 3.32
N ASN A 604 -3.26 13.76 4.58
CA ASN A 604 -2.90 14.94 5.32
C ASN A 604 -1.41 15.22 5.20
N LEU A 605 -1.05 16.47 4.92
CA LEU A 605 0.35 16.91 4.89
C LEU A 605 0.76 17.40 6.28
N TYR A 606 1.83 16.84 6.78
CA TYR A 606 2.49 17.30 7.98
C TYR A 606 3.93 17.70 7.69
N ALA A 607 4.44 18.61 8.48
CA ALA A 607 5.83 19.04 8.42
C ALA A 607 6.39 19.16 9.84
N HIS A 608 7.65 18.77 10.05
CA HIS A 608 8.34 19.05 11.29
C HIS A 608 9.61 19.85 11.04
N LYS A 609 9.86 20.80 11.93
CA LYS A 609 10.99 21.73 11.84
C LYS A 609 12.08 21.36 12.82
N PHE A 610 13.31 21.46 12.35
CA PHE A 610 14.51 21.22 13.13
C PHE A 610 15.59 22.27 12.83
N ALA A 611 16.50 22.51 13.78
CA ALA A 611 17.73 23.28 13.57
C ALA A 611 18.93 22.35 13.50
N SER A 612 19.90 22.66 12.67
CA SER A 612 21.08 21.80 12.46
C SER A 612 22.31 22.23 13.23
N SER A 613 22.29 23.37 13.89
CA SER A 613 23.48 23.92 14.56
C SER A 613 23.18 24.41 15.96
N LYS A 614 24.27 24.50 16.78
CA LYS A 614 24.28 25.11 18.11
C LYS A 614 23.78 26.57 18.16
N PHE A 615 23.66 27.21 16.99
CA PHE A 615 23.28 28.62 16.89
C PHE A 615 21.74 28.87 16.92
N ARG A 616 20.92 27.84 16.82
CA ARG A 616 19.46 27.94 16.89
C ARG A 616 18.84 26.69 17.51
N GLU A 617 19.07 26.49 18.79
CA GLU A 617 18.51 25.39 19.55
C GLU A 617 16.98 25.51 19.75
N ASP A 618 16.43 26.70 19.54
CA ASP A 618 15.10 27.10 20.00
C ASP A 618 14.03 27.09 18.90
N ASP A 619 14.26 26.37 17.79
CA ASP A 619 13.38 26.50 16.62
C ASP A 619 12.88 25.13 16.16
N GLY A 620 11.80 24.65 16.81
CA GLY A 620 11.14 23.41 16.49
C GLY A 620 9.63 23.55 16.39
N GLY A 621 9.00 22.57 15.75
CA GLY A 621 7.56 22.52 15.67
C GLY A 621 7.07 21.47 14.70
N ILE A 622 5.80 21.10 14.82
CA ILE A 622 5.07 20.20 13.95
C ILE A 622 3.86 20.95 13.42
N TYR A 623 3.64 20.88 12.13
CA TYR A 623 2.63 21.65 11.42
C TYR A 623 1.77 20.73 10.55
N LYS A 624 0.46 20.92 10.59
CA LYS A 624 -0.47 20.37 9.62
C LYS A 624 -0.73 21.43 8.56
N ILE A 625 -0.52 21.08 7.30
CA ILE A 625 -0.58 22.04 6.17
C ILE A 625 -1.66 21.58 5.20
N SER A 626 -2.51 22.51 4.76
CA SER A 626 -3.51 22.24 3.73
C SER A 626 -2.85 22.06 2.36
N LYS A 627 -3.58 21.48 1.43
CA LYS A 627 -3.15 21.37 0.02
C LYS A 627 -2.81 22.73 -0.62
N SER A 628 -3.39 23.83 -0.13
CA SER A 628 -3.12 25.20 -0.57
C SER A 628 -1.98 25.88 0.20
N GLY A 629 -1.21 25.18 1.02
CA GLY A 629 -0.08 25.72 1.78
C GLY A 629 -0.46 26.50 3.05
N LYS A 630 -1.73 26.46 3.48
CA LYS A 630 -2.17 27.11 4.72
C LYS A 630 -1.86 26.20 5.91
N ILE A 631 -1.24 26.75 6.96
CA ILE A 631 -1.07 26.03 8.23
C ILE A 631 -2.46 25.92 8.89
N LEU A 632 -2.92 24.70 9.06
CA LEU A 632 -4.22 24.37 9.67
C LEU A 632 -4.08 24.21 11.19
N GLN A 633 -3.00 23.57 11.62
CA GLN A 633 -2.72 23.25 13.02
C GLN A 633 -1.21 23.28 13.24
N ARG A 634 -0.78 23.54 14.47
CA ARG A 634 0.62 23.56 14.82
C ARG A 634 0.83 23.13 16.27
N PHE A 635 1.97 22.52 16.51
CA PHE A 635 2.54 22.27 17.82
C PHE A 635 3.94 22.89 17.82
N ASP A 636 4.10 24.03 18.47
CA ASP A 636 5.38 24.74 18.55
C ASP A 636 6.17 24.27 19.77
N THR A 637 7.45 24.02 19.58
CA THR A 637 8.39 23.76 20.64
C THR A 637 9.54 24.74 20.58
N LYS A 638 10.16 25.01 21.73
CA LYS A 638 11.42 25.78 21.77
C LYS A 638 12.62 24.93 21.34
N ASN A 639 12.43 23.62 21.14
CA ASN A 639 13.47 22.66 20.84
C ASN A 639 13.29 22.10 19.45
N SER A 640 14.37 21.82 18.75
CA SER A 640 14.36 21.18 17.43
C SER A 640 13.73 19.79 17.48
N ILE A 641 12.75 19.51 16.62
CA ILE A 641 12.17 18.18 16.46
C ILE A 641 13.09 17.35 15.56
N LEU A 642 13.77 16.39 16.16
CA LEU A 642 14.77 15.57 15.48
C LEU A 642 14.18 14.39 14.71
N SER A 643 13.06 13.84 15.20
CA SER A 643 12.34 12.76 14.55
C SER A 643 10.85 12.86 14.84
N LEU A 644 10.04 12.41 13.90
CA LEU A 644 8.59 12.34 13.96
C LEU A 644 8.16 11.00 13.39
N ALA A 645 7.33 10.28 14.13
CA ALA A 645 6.69 9.05 13.68
C ALA A 645 5.17 9.14 13.89
N VAL A 646 4.43 8.41 13.09
CA VAL A 646 2.97 8.37 13.14
C VAL A 646 2.54 6.94 13.41
N SER A 647 1.62 6.78 14.37
CA SER A 647 0.89 5.55 14.59
C SER A 647 -0.51 5.74 14.09
N SER A 648 -0.88 5.08 13.02
CA SER A 648 -2.27 4.95 12.62
C SER A 648 -2.88 3.78 13.36
N SER A 649 -3.80 4.04 14.29
CA SER A 649 -4.56 2.97 14.94
C SER A 649 -5.60 2.42 13.97
N ALA A 650 -5.49 1.15 13.63
CA ALA A 650 -6.50 0.45 12.83
C ALA A 650 -7.88 0.41 13.52
N SER A 651 -7.93 0.55 14.85
CA SER A 651 -9.15 0.46 15.66
C SER A 651 -9.79 1.81 16.00
N ASN A 652 -9.00 2.91 16.10
CA ASN A 652 -9.50 4.15 16.70
C ASN A 652 -9.57 5.35 15.74
N ARG A 653 -9.53 5.23 14.44
CA ARG A 653 -9.69 6.35 13.48
C ARG A 653 -8.90 7.64 13.81
N GLU A 654 -7.99 7.60 14.77
CA GLU A 654 -7.17 8.72 15.19
C GLU A 654 -5.69 8.38 14.97
N ASP A 655 -5.02 9.27 14.26
CA ASP A 655 -3.57 9.22 14.11
C ASP A 655 -2.95 9.79 15.38
N PHE A 656 -1.94 9.12 15.93
CA PHE A 656 -1.09 9.66 16.98
C PHE A 656 0.28 9.97 16.43
N PHE A 657 0.80 11.12 16.81
CA PHE A 657 2.15 11.56 16.46
C PHE A 657 3.06 11.41 17.65
N TYR A 658 4.23 10.86 17.41
CA TYR A 658 5.30 10.74 18.39
C TYR A 658 6.50 11.53 17.89
N ALA A 659 6.95 12.49 18.68
CA ALA A 659 8.06 13.36 18.32
C ALA A 659 9.16 13.30 19.38
N ALA A 660 10.40 13.40 18.93
CA ALA A 660 11.56 13.50 19.77
C ALA A 660 12.32 14.79 19.47
N ASP A 661 12.70 15.53 20.53
CA ASP A 661 13.45 16.78 20.40
C ASP A 661 14.94 16.65 20.79
N ASN A 662 15.69 17.71 20.54
CA ASN A 662 17.12 17.77 20.86
C ASN A 662 17.44 17.96 22.36
N LYS A 663 16.43 18.06 23.24
CA LYS A 663 16.58 18.14 24.70
C LYS A 663 16.04 16.88 25.40
N MET A 664 16.00 15.76 24.69
CA MET A 664 15.58 14.47 25.23
C MET A 664 14.10 14.41 25.66
N ASN A 665 13.24 15.24 25.07
CA ASN A 665 11.80 15.12 25.31
C ASN A 665 11.13 14.28 24.24
N LEU A 666 10.23 13.44 24.68
CA LEU A 666 9.33 12.63 23.87
C LEU A 666 7.92 13.19 24.01
N TYR A 667 7.25 13.38 22.90
CA TYR A 667 5.91 13.93 22.85
C TYR A 667 4.97 12.93 22.19
N LYS A 668 3.77 12.78 22.75
CA LYS A 668 2.63 12.14 22.10
C LYS A 668 1.56 13.19 21.82
N LEU A 669 1.13 13.27 20.57
CA LEU A 669 0.13 14.23 20.11
C LEU A 669 -1.01 13.48 19.43
N ASP A 670 -2.22 14.06 19.48
CA ASP A 670 -3.34 13.59 18.68
C ASP A 670 -3.25 14.05 17.21
N GLY A 671 -4.18 13.60 16.36
CA GLY A 671 -4.26 13.97 14.95
C GLY A 671 -4.53 15.46 14.69
N ARG A 672 -4.87 16.21 15.73
CA ARG A 672 -5.02 17.68 15.72
C ARG A 672 -3.79 18.41 16.26
N LEU A 673 -2.72 17.67 16.52
CA LEU A 673 -1.48 18.16 17.12
C LEU A 673 -1.64 18.71 18.54
N ASN A 674 -2.68 18.33 19.27
CA ASN A 674 -2.79 18.62 20.70
C ASN A 674 -1.85 17.71 21.48
N LEU A 675 -1.14 18.27 22.45
CA LEU A 675 -0.26 17.50 23.32
C LEU A 675 -1.09 16.61 24.26
N ILE A 676 -0.92 15.30 24.11
CA ILE A 676 -1.52 14.30 25.00
C ILE A 676 -0.58 14.04 26.17
N GLN A 677 0.71 13.82 25.85
CA GLN A 677 1.70 13.46 26.86
C GLN A 677 3.09 13.95 26.45
N LYS A 678 3.88 14.31 27.47
CA LYS A 678 5.31 14.61 27.34
C LYS A 678 6.08 13.79 28.36
N ARG A 679 7.18 13.21 27.92
CA ARG A 679 8.15 12.54 28.78
C ARG A 679 9.55 13.09 28.52
N SER A 680 10.21 13.57 29.57
CA SER A 680 11.62 13.94 29.50
C SER A 680 12.47 12.74 29.92
N LEU A 681 13.38 12.35 29.06
CA LEU A 681 14.31 11.26 29.32
C LEU A 681 15.56 11.84 30.00
N LYS A 682 16.17 11.06 30.93
CA LYS A 682 17.42 11.46 31.55
C LYS A 682 18.56 11.11 30.59
N ALA A 683 19.34 12.10 30.21
CA ALA A 683 20.56 11.88 29.46
C ALA A 683 21.66 11.29 30.40
N SER A 684 22.39 10.31 29.88
CA SER A 684 23.59 9.77 30.60
C SER A 684 24.79 10.70 30.43
N SER A 685 24.81 11.54 29.40
CA SER A 685 25.82 12.57 29.14
C SER A 685 25.22 13.73 28.35
N PRO A 686 25.86 14.92 28.35
CA PRO A 686 25.44 16.06 27.54
C PRO A 686 25.51 15.82 26.03
N ALA A 687 26.23 14.80 25.60
CA ALA A 687 26.42 14.41 24.20
C ALA A 687 25.39 13.37 23.71
N GLN A 688 24.50 12.95 24.60
CA GLN A 688 23.50 11.94 24.25
C GLN A 688 22.38 12.53 23.39
N GLU A 689 22.10 11.86 22.30
CA GLU A 689 20.97 12.12 21.42
C GLU A 689 20.09 10.89 21.31
N PHE A 690 18.83 11.07 20.91
CA PHE A 690 17.97 9.96 20.57
C PHE A 690 17.07 10.29 19.39
N ARG A 691 16.59 9.24 18.73
CA ARG A 691 15.68 9.32 17.59
C ARG A 691 14.57 8.29 17.77
N ILE A 692 13.37 8.62 17.32
CA ILE A 692 12.33 7.64 17.15
C ILE A 692 12.67 6.86 15.87
N VAL A 693 12.73 5.55 16.01
CA VAL A 693 12.97 4.60 14.91
C VAL A 693 11.66 4.18 14.29
N GLY A 694 10.66 3.91 15.14
CA GLY A 694 9.36 3.47 14.68
C GLY A 694 8.34 3.38 15.79
N VAL A 695 7.10 3.18 15.37
CA VAL A 695 5.96 2.94 16.24
C VAL A 695 5.26 1.68 15.74
N HIS A 696 5.35 0.62 16.49
CA HIS A 696 4.78 -0.68 16.15
C HIS A 696 4.58 -1.51 17.43
N ASP A 697 3.75 -2.53 17.40
CA ASP A 697 3.61 -3.49 18.49
C ASP A 697 4.85 -4.38 18.56
N TYR A 698 5.88 -3.91 19.29
CA TYR A 698 7.15 -4.63 19.44
C TYR A 698 7.12 -5.72 20.50
N ASN A 699 6.15 -5.70 21.40
CA ASN A 699 6.04 -6.66 22.50
C ASN A 699 4.93 -7.70 22.29
N GLY A 700 4.07 -7.52 21.26
CA GLY A 700 2.99 -8.44 20.89
C GLY A 700 1.77 -8.34 21.78
N ASP A 701 1.55 -7.22 22.49
CA ASP A 701 0.40 -6.99 23.37
C ASP A 701 -0.82 -6.38 22.66
N GLY A 702 -0.71 -6.11 21.36
CA GLY A 702 -1.75 -5.52 20.53
C GLY A 702 -1.77 -3.99 20.57
N GLN A 703 -0.87 -3.36 21.29
CA GLN A 703 -0.69 -1.91 21.32
C GLN A 703 0.63 -1.53 20.61
N ASN A 704 0.63 -0.38 19.96
CA ASN A 704 1.85 0.10 19.33
C ASN A 704 2.81 0.67 20.37
N ASP A 705 4.02 0.12 20.41
CA ASP A 705 5.13 0.64 21.21
C ASP A 705 5.95 1.65 20.41
N ILE A 706 6.78 2.44 21.11
CA ILE A 706 7.69 3.40 20.50
C ILE A 706 9.11 2.87 20.62
N LEU A 707 9.75 2.59 19.49
CA LEU A 707 11.15 2.23 19.43
C LEU A 707 12.01 3.48 19.32
N LEU A 708 12.84 3.69 20.31
CA LEU A 708 13.85 4.73 20.34
C LEU A 708 15.23 4.16 20.11
N TYR A 709 16.02 4.92 19.42
CA TYR A 709 17.44 4.71 19.30
C TYR A 709 18.19 5.85 20.00
N SER A 710 19.06 5.54 20.94
CA SER A 710 19.87 6.52 21.65
C SER A 710 21.37 6.26 21.46
N PHE A 711 22.15 7.32 21.37
CA PHE A 711 23.58 7.28 21.15
C PHE A 711 24.25 8.52 21.75
N GLU A 712 25.52 8.42 22.05
CA GLU A 712 26.36 9.55 22.36
C GLU A 712 27.16 9.96 21.12
N ARG A 713 27.14 11.25 20.80
CA ARG A 713 27.82 11.80 19.64
C ARG A 713 28.99 12.67 20.12
N LEU A 714 30.22 12.29 19.79
CA LEU A 714 31.39 13.13 19.99
C LEU A 714 31.92 13.64 18.65
N MET A 715 32.13 14.94 18.60
CA MET A 715 32.92 15.55 17.54
C MET A 715 34.35 15.62 18.02
N SER A 716 35.32 15.18 17.25
CA SER A 716 36.74 15.41 17.61
C SER A 716 37.08 16.90 17.41
N ASP A 717 37.10 17.63 18.49
CA ASP A 717 37.54 19.04 18.51
C ASP A 717 39.04 19.22 18.25
N LYS A 718 39.75 18.15 17.98
CA LYS A 718 41.20 18.21 17.72
C LYS A 718 41.48 18.09 16.22
N ASN A 719 41.29 19.20 15.51
CA ASN A 719 42.19 19.53 14.42
C ASN A 719 42.25 21.06 14.25
N PRO A 720 43.45 21.66 14.34
CA PRO A 720 43.61 23.08 14.09
C PRO A 720 43.27 23.32 12.59
N LEU A 721 42.72 24.49 12.35
CA LEU A 721 42.45 25.04 11.03
C LEU A 721 43.63 24.82 10.07
N ILE A 722 43.59 23.77 9.29
CA ILE A 722 44.41 23.64 8.09
C ILE A 722 43.46 23.87 6.92
N ALA A 723 43.77 24.90 6.17
CA ALA A 723 43.11 25.23 4.91
C ALA A 723 43.16 24.02 3.99
N GLY A 724 42.00 23.36 3.78
CA GLY A 724 41.90 22.17 2.90
C GLY A 724 41.03 21.07 3.50
N GLY A 725 39.72 21.27 3.57
CA GLY A 725 38.71 20.24 3.70
C GLY A 725 38.83 19.26 4.87
N ILE A 726 38.41 19.68 6.03
CA ILE A 726 38.42 18.85 7.25
C ILE A 726 37.26 17.83 7.15
N LYS A 727 37.61 16.56 7.08
CA LYS A 727 36.67 15.47 7.43
C LYS A 727 36.59 15.45 8.97
N THR A 728 35.58 16.08 9.53
CA THR A 728 35.26 15.93 10.95
C THR A 728 34.88 14.47 11.17
N LYS A 729 35.69 13.72 11.90
CA LYS A 729 35.34 12.37 12.31
C LYS A 729 34.33 12.46 13.44
N VAL A 730 33.16 11.95 13.24
CA VAL A 730 32.12 11.81 14.26
C VAL A 730 32.20 10.41 14.83
N PHE A 731 32.32 10.33 16.16
CA PHE A 731 32.30 9.05 16.87
C PHE A 731 30.98 8.91 17.61
N TYR A 732 30.47 7.69 17.67
CA TYR A 732 29.28 7.33 18.40
C TYR A 732 29.62 6.28 19.44
N SER A 733 29.01 6.38 20.63
CA SER A 733 29.16 5.40 21.69
C SER A 733 27.83 5.22 22.43
N ASN A 734 27.77 4.25 23.31
CA ASN A 734 26.63 3.96 24.17
C ASN A 734 25.33 3.79 23.37
N LEU A 735 25.45 3.03 22.30
CA LEU A 735 24.31 2.74 21.41
C LEU A 735 23.29 1.87 22.14
N LYS A 736 22.02 2.30 22.16
CA LYS A 736 20.92 1.56 22.79
C LYS A 736 19.65 1.64 21.98
N PHE A 737 18.94 0.52 21.94
CA PHE A 737 17.51 0.53 21.61
C PHE A 737 16.69 0.54 22.89
N GLN A 738 15.62 1.31 22.90
CA GLN A 738 14.69 1.41 24.01
C GLN A 738 13.27 1.35 23.48
N ILE A 739 12.47 0.48 24.04
CA ILE A 739 11.05 0.31 23.68
C ILE A 739 10.22 0.92 24.80
N TYR A 740 9.37 1.88 24.46
CA TYR A 740 8.43 2.52 25.36
C TYR A 740 7.01 2.15 25.02
N SER A 741 6.16 1.99 26.04
CA SER A 741 4.73 1.78 25.87
C SER A 741 4.08 2.93 25.09
N GLN A 742 2.97 2.66 24.42
CA GLN A 742 2.23 3.62 23.59
C GLN A 742 1.88 4.92 24.31
N ASP A 743 1.62 4.84 25.60
CA ASP A 743 1.30 5.97 26.47
C ASP A 743 2.55 6.66 27.04
N LEU A 744 3.75 6.28 26.63
CA LEU A 744 5.03 6.76 27.12
C LEU A 744 5.26 6.55 28.64
N SER A 745 4.38 5.83 29.34
CA SER A 745 4.44 5.69 30.79
C SER A 745 5.55 4.76 31.26
N LYS A 746 5.89 3.75 30.47
CA LYS A 746 6.78 2.66 30.85
C LYS A 746 7.87 2.42 29.81
N LEU A 747 9.12 2.25 30.29
CA LEU A 747 10.18 1.63 29.50
C LEU A 747 9.93 0.12 29.52
N VAL A 748 9.55 -0.44 28.37
CA VAL A 748 9.25 -1.86 28.23
C VAL A 748 10.54 -2.68 28.18
N LYS A 749 11.52 -2.20 27.39
CA LYS A 749 12.79 -2.88 27.19
C LYS A 749 13.91 -1.92 26.82
N SER A 750 15.14 -2.25 27.23
CA SER A 750 16.35 -1.55 26.81
C SER A 750 17.41 -2.56 26.42
N ILE A 751 18.05 -2.35 25.27
CA ILE A 751 19.08 -3.23 24.71
C ILE A 751 20.31 -2.36 24.45
N SER A 752 21.42 -2.66 25.11
CA SER A 752 22.72 -2.05 24.81
C SER A 752 23.34 -2.77 23.60
N LEU A 753 23.79 -1.99 22.63
CA LEU A 753 24.30 -2.49 21.35
C LEU A 753 25.83 -2.46 21.29
N SER A 754 26.46 -1.51 22.01
CA SER A 754 27.93 -1.43 22.18
C SER A 754 28.27 -0.73 23.48
N GLU A 755 29.44 -1.05 24.02
CA GLU A 755 30.02 -0.42 25.23
C GLU A 755 31.27 0.41 24.91
N GLY A 756 31.66 0.58 23.65
CA GLY A 756 32.88 1.25 23.23
C GLY A 756 32.70 2.35 22.21
N TRP A 757 33.79 3.10 21.93
CA TRP A 757 33.84 4.10 20.85
C TRP A 757 34.04 3.42 19.51
N GLU A 758 33.15 3.63 18.59
CA GLU A 758 33.26 3.05 17.26
C GLU A 758 33.43 4.14 16.20
N LYS A 759 34.18 3.82 15.14
CA LYS A 759 34.44 4.74 14.03
C LYS A 759 33.17 4.91 13.16
N GLN A 760 32.90 6.17 12.88
CA GLN A 760 32.05 6.75 11.82
C GLN A 760 30.93 5.86 11.25
N TYR A 761 29.66 6.20 11.56
CA TYR A 761 28.52 5.38 11.16
C TYR A 761 27.40 6.21 10.56
N GLY A 762 26.83 5.68 9.47
CA GLY A 762 25.50 6.03 9.01
C GLY A 762 24.49 5.05 9.57
N PHE A 763 23.31 5.52 9.86
CA PHE A 763 22.17 4.69 10.23
C PHE A 763 21.25 4.58 9.03
N ALA A 764 20.94 3.37 8.63
CA ALA A 764 19.75 3.12 7.86
C ALA A 764 18.67 2.64 8.82
N VAL A 765 17.67 3.45 8.96
CA VAL A 765 16.40 3.03 9.52
C VAL A 765 15.48 2.91 8.33
N THR A 766 14.86 1.76 8.19
CA THR A 766 13.82 1.56 7.18
C THR A 766 12.78 2.64 7.32
N ASP A 767 12.25 3.12 6.22
CA ASP A 767 11.12 4.02 6.23
C ASP A 767 9.90 3.24 6.72
N LEU A 768 9.64 3.36 8.03
CA LEU A 768 8.60 2.64 8.75
C LEU A 768 7.18 3.12 8.40
N ASN A 769 7.01 3.88 7.34
CA ASN A 769 5.72 4.38 6.89
C ASN A 769 4.87 3.36 6.10
N ARG A 770 5.27 2.09 6.03
CA ARG A 770 4.42 1.03 5.51
C ARG A 770 3.87 0.18 6.66
N PRO A 771 2.62 0.38 7.10
CA PRO A 771 2.06 -0.32 8.27
C PRO A 771 1.74 -1.81 8.03
N GLU A 772 2.09 -2.40 6.91
CA GLU A 772 1.59 -3.69 6.46
C GLU A 772 2.62 -4.83 6.49
N VAL A 773 3.89 -4.56 6.77
CA VAL A 773 4.95 -5.57 6.81
C VAL A 773 5.56 -5.60 8.21
N PRO A 774 5.80 -6.78 8.81
CA PRO A 774 6.55 -6.85 10.06
C PRO A 774 7.99 -6.41 9.80
N HIS A 775 8.29 -5.18 10.18
CA HIS A 775 9.64 -4.64 10.06
C HIS A 775 10.50 -5.13 11.22
N TYR A 776 11.58 -5.79 10.90
CA TYR A 776 12.62 -6.10 11.88
C TYR A 776 13.55 -4.89 11.98
N PRO A 777 13.70 -4.27 13.16
CA PRO A 777 14.69 -3.23 13.30
C PRO A 777 16.06 -3.85 13.06
N PHE A 778 16.79 -3.28 12.13
CA PHE A 778 18.18 -3.63 11.94
C PHE A 778 19.07 -2.40 12.12
N MET A 779 20.27 -2.64 12.55
CA MET A 779 21.29 -1.62 12.68
C MET A 779 22.48 -1.99 11.78
N ALA A 780 22.83 -1.08 10.91
CA ALA A 780 24.02 -1.21 10.10
C ALA A 780 25.17 -0.44 10.77
N LEU A 781 26.19 -1.14 11.21
CA LEU A 781 27.45 -0.60 11.71
C LEU A 781 28.49 -0.67 10.57
N SER A 782 29.62 0.01 10.73
CA SER A 782 30.67 0.00 9.70
C SER A 782 31.18 -1.39 9.35
N ASP A 783 31.17 -2.29 10.33
CA ASP A 783 31.75 -3.63 10.24
C ASP A 783 30.73 -4.76 10.23
N LYS A 784 29.45 -4.44 10.48
CA LYS A 784 28.37 -5.46 10.56
C LYS A 784 26.98 -4.87 10.42
N ILE A 785 26.07 -5.67 9.91
CA ILE A 785 24.63 -5.45 10.02
C ILE A 785 24.11 -6.39 11.10
N THR A 786 23.36 -5.87 12.04
CA THR A 786 22.70 -6.67 13.06
C THR A 786 21.20 -6.53 12.93
N VAL A 787 20.51 -7.63 12.70
CA VAL A 787 19.04 -7.72 12.60
C VAL A 787 18.50 -8.22 13.92
N TYR A 788 17.51 -7.53 14.45
CA TYR A 788 16.86 -7.89 15.71
C TYR A 788 15.46 -8.45 15.41
N ASN A 789 15.18 -9.65 15.91
CA ASN A 789 13.85 -10.26 15.90
C ASN A 789 13.27 -10.12 17.32
N TYR A 790 12.09 -9.51 17.44
CA TYR A 790 11.39 -9.31 18.72
C TYR A 790 10.22 -10.26 18.87
#